data_e60505086bf5860ce29dc3a22a134378
#
_entry.id   e60505086bf5860ce29dc3a22a134378
#
_cell.length_a   1.000
_cell.length_b   1.000
_cell.length_c   1.000
_cell.angle_alpha   90.00
_cell.angle_beta   90.00
_cell.angle_gamma   90.00
#
_symmetry.space_group_name_H-M   'P 1'
#
loop_
_entity.id
_entity.type
_entity.pdbx_description
1 polymer ?
#
loop_
_entity_poly.entity_id
_entity_poly.type
_entity_poly.pdbx_seq_one_letter_code
_entity_poly.pdbx_strand_id
1 'polypeptide(L)'
;MELHDVDAFGMLDSPAREPDHGTPAVVDRMPAIRGNGNDTALRDIHKPRVTIGTALIASDLSGLGDLSALAVARSGKRSGRGLQDRDALRHLAERYVVPPGLLEPASAEHPETAFGALLERRVLLVTSEVHDGGQFTACLRLAYEVSTRHPEVIVREELIDQLHAGDLLVDGEPAVVLGDLRDARDKLEVVRRGLVEFARHLYRQQSYLILIIPADQARRFEDFLPGRVHHLRQPEPVEVFRRHVRGFDADPLAGDSDFADQIRDMWPPEIRELADAVSDRINQGDPPADALKQALRGRADRQGPALREIIRSRQEKADIEWLALLLAATLLEGATPWHIVDAADRLLERNGAQPRKAVPLLRPSPYARLVALDYEPFDSDSREFRPHGTGTEVLRHFWREHRDLRGTLLTWIGELPHRIVDLAQEDLERLADRCAELADDDVSAVLRLAAEWTAIRSGGNADPEKTSDHRTAQYRRSIAVRLLTTTATDPALGTRIRDKLLTWSRTGNAETRLLTAEVCAAIGKSFPRIALTRLKHLADFEDQFVNSAVLQAVRQIGADLGTSSFLRYVSEWFENATPARLNLLAQSVAAVLVTRAEQVDIEPATSFWRHALDTMPPEDLRRVVAGWLSAAVEAPPAQRDAMVEPLVLATGSDPRRIAQMHYASRFTRTDPTDALTATLRQLSIRLDEVDPVWG
;
A
#
# COMPACT_ATOMS: atom_id res chain seq x y z
N MET A 1 -60.69 -16.75 11.75
CA MET A 1 -61.68 -16.01 12.54
C MET A 1 -61.23 -14.58 12.44
N GLU A 2 -61.77 -13.99 11.44
CA GLU A 2 -62.54 -12.74 11.29
C GLU A 2 -61.63 -11.52 11.35
N LEU A 3 -61.34 -10.82 10.26
CA LEU A 3 -62.16 -9.98 9.36
C LEU A 3 -62.79 -8.77 10.03
N HIS A 4 -62.35 -7.59 9.64
CA HIS A 4 -63.16 -6.42 9.14
C HIS A 4 -62.19 -5.26 8.96
N ASP A 5 -61.87 -4.75 7.82
CA ASP A 5 -62.64 -3.99 6.79
C ASP A 5 -63.26 -2.69 7.30
N VAL A 6 -63.08 -1.66 6.52
CA VAL A 6 -63.93 -0.59 6.00
C VAL A 6 -63.21 0.79 5.96
N ASP A 7 -62.84 1.22 4.76
CA ASP A 7 -63.31 2.34 3.89
C ASP A 7 -63.59 3.71 4.60
N ALA A 8 -63.40 4.85 4.03
CA ALA A 8 -63.28 5.39 2.69
C ALA A 8 -63.32 6.94 2.72
N PHE A 9 -62.93 7.55 1.60
CA PHE A 9 -63.40 8.83 1.05
C PHE A 9 -62.97 10.19 1.57
N GLY A 10 -62.53 11.03 0.63
CA GLY A 10 -62.56 12.48 0.69
C GLY A 10 -61.70 13.18 -0.38
N MET A 11 -62.11 13.15 -1.63
CA MET A 11 -61.73 14.12 -2.68
C MET A 11 -62.21 15.51 -2.36
N LEU A 12 -61.51 16.57 -2.80
CA LEU A 12 -62.02 17.74 -3.53
C LEU A 12 -60.89 18.76 -3.81
N ASP A 13 -60.59 18.92 -5.05
CA ASP A 13 -60.66 20.06 -5.99
C ASP A 13 -59.73 21.25 -5.83
N SER A 14 -59.03 21.46 -6.93
CA SER A 14 -58.35 22.68 -7.41
C SER A 14 -59.36 23.84 -7.67
N PRO A 15 -58.89 25.12 -7.83
CA PRO A 15 -58.56 25.52 -9.19
C PRO A 15 -57.41 26.52 -9.35
N ALA A 16 -56.98 26.58 -10.59
CA ALA A 16 -55.99 27.43 -11.26
C ALA A 16 -56.25 28.93 -11.21
N ARG A 17 -55.20 29.72 -11.34
CA ARG A 17 -55.13 31.01 -12.05
C ARG A 17 -53.71 31.42 -12.40
N GLU A 18 -53.38 31.50 -13.67
CA GLU A 18 -52.43 32.41 -14.36
C GLU A 18 -53.22 33.60 -14.86
N PRO A 19 -52.58 34.61 -15.56
CA PRO A 19 -51.24 35.26 -15.46
C PRO A 19 -51.37 36.79 -15.31
N ASP A 20 -50.29 37.52 -15.10
CA ASP A 20 -50.19 38.85 -15.73
C ASP A 20 -48.74 39.37 -15.91
N HIS A 21 -48.60 40.10 -16.99
CA HIS A 21 -47.40 40.66 -17.63
C HIS A 21 -46.86 41.92 -16.92
N GLY A 22 -45.56 42.21 -17.13
CA GLY A 22 -45.01 43.54 -16.90
C GLY A 22 -43.52 43.68 -16.85
N THR A 23 -42.85 43.83 -18.02
CA THR A 23 -41.55 44.51 -18.17
C THR A 23 -41.83 46.04 -18.26
N PRO A 24 -40.90 46.98 -17.94
CA PRO A 24 -39.54 47.07 -18.52
C PRO A 24 -38.44 47.72 -17.65
N ALA A 25 -37.20 47.41 -18.05
CA ALA A 25 -35.96 48.21 -18.13
C ALA A 25 -35.76 49.49 -17.27
N VAL A 26 -34.63 49.51 -16.54
CA VAL A 26 -33.73 50.69 -16.48
C VAL A 26 -32.27 50.26 -16.47
N VAL A 27 -31.53 50.77 -17.41
CA VAL A 27 -30.09 50.78 -17.57
C VAL A 27 -29.47 51.74 -16.54
N ASP A 28 -28.41 51.36 -15.85
CA ASP A 28 -27.37 52.33 -15.49
C ASP A 28 -25.98 51.66 -15.27
N ARG A 29 -25.13 52.06 -16.16
CA ARG A 29 -23.69 52.42 -16.18
C ARG A 29 -22.72 51.75 -15.21
N MET A 30 -21.88 50.91 -15.78
CA MET A 30 -20.52 50.59 -15.30
C MET A 30 -19.55 51.74 -15.52
N PRO A 31 -18.55 51.95 -14.65
CA PRO A 31 -17.33 52.63 -15.00
C PRO A 31 -16.29 51.65 -15.56
N ALA A 32 -15.72 52.01 -16.69
CA ALA A 32 -14.63 51.31 -17.35
C ALA A 32 -13.33 51.42 -16.52
N ILE A 33 -12.70 50.30 -16.20
CA ILE A 33 -11.29 50.26 -15.80
C ILE A 33 -10.51 49.58 -16.93
N ARG A 34 -9.66 50.40 -17.58
CA ARG A 34 -8.60 49.93 -18.49
C ARG A 34 -7.51 49.23 -17.67
N GLY A 35 -7.15 48.02 -18.02
CA GLY A 35 -5.97 47.33 -17.52
C GLY A 35 -5.50 46.27 -18.51
N ASN A 36 -4.26 46.42 -18.92
CA ASN A 36 -3.53 45.67 -19.94
C ASN A 36 -3.53 44.12 -19.75
N GLY A 37 -3.70 43.46 -20.86
CA GLY A 37 -2.98 42.32 -21.40
C GLY A 37 -2.70 41.12 -20.49
N ASN A 38 -3.56 40.09 -20.58
CA ASN A 38 -3.15 38.72 -20.60
C ASN A 38 -4.33 37.84 -21.10
N ASP A 39 -4.37 37.68 -22.41
CA ASP A 39 -5.40 36.89 -23.14
C ASP A 39 -5.15 35.37 -23.09
N THR A 40 -4.43 34.85 -22.10
CA THR A 40 -4.15 33.44 -21.95
C THR A 40 -4.92 32.74 -20.81
N ALA A 41 -5.71 33.47 -20.01
CA ALA A 41 -6.37 32.91 -18.83
C ALA A 41 -7.83 32.45 -19.04
N LEU A 42 -8.43 32.64 -20.20
CA LEU A 42 -9.88 32.41 -20.44
C LEU A 42 -10.21 31.17 -21.30
N ARG A 43 -9.22 30.36 -21.70
CA ARG A 43 -9.46 29.14 -22.48
C ARG A 43 -9.50 27.84 -21.64
N ASP A 44 -9.20 27.89 -20.35
CA ASP A 44 -9.15 26.67 -19.47
C ASP A 44 -10.39 26.45 -18.59
N ILE A 45 -11.48 27.24 -18.78
CA ILE A 45 -12.67 27.14 -17.89
C ILE A 45 -13.64 26.03 -18.30
N HIS A 46 -13.40 25.31 -19.38
CA HIS A 46 -14.29 24.24 -19.87
C HIS A 46 -13.70 22.81 -19.83
N LYS A 47 -12.73 22.54 -18.94
CA LYS A 47 -12.41 21.15 -18.60
C LYS A 47 -13.29 20.68 -17.45
N PRO A 48 -13.93 19.51 -17.55
CA PRO A 48 -14.80 19.04 -16.47
C PRO A 48 -14.01 18.89 -15.18
N ARG A 49 -14.54 19.41 -14.09
CA ARG A 49 -13.99 19.43 -12.71
C ARG A 49 -13.48 18.07 -12.17
N VAL A 50 -13.74 16.98 -12.87
CA VAL A 50 -13.30 15.62 -12.52
C VAL A 50 -11.78 15.46 -12.61
N THR A 51 -11.10 16.24 -13.45
CA THR A 51 -9.63 16.13 -13.65
C THR A 51 -8.83 16.73 -12.48
N ILE A 52 -9.38 17.67 -11.72
CA ILE A 52 -8.67 18.33 -10.61
C ILE A 52 -8.61 17.43 -9.37
N GLY A 53 -9.68 16.68 -9.08
CA GLY A 53 -9.67 15.72 -7.98
C GLY A 53 -8.70 14.55 -8.19
N THR A 54 -8.62 14.07 -9.43
CA THR A 54 -7.71 12.97 -9.81
C THR A 54 -6.24 13.41 -9.86
N ALA A 55 -5.97 14.65 -10.24
CA ALA A 55 -4.59 15.18 -10.27
C ALA A 55 -4.02 15.40 -8.85
N LEU A 56 -4.88 15.81 -7.89
CA LEU A 56 -4.48 15.95 -6.49
C LEU A 56 -4.20 14.59 -5.84
N ILE A 57 -5.02 13.57 -6.13
CA ILE A 57 -4.76 12.20 -5.66
C ILE A 57 -3.43 11.67 -6.24
N ALA A 58 -3.11 11.97 -7.49
CA ALA A 58 -1.85 11.54 -8.10
C ALA A 58 -0.62 12.27 -7.51
N SER A 59 -0.75 13.54 -7.13
CA SER A 59 0.33 14.28 -6.47
C SER A 59 0.53 13.82 -5.02
N ASP A 60 -0.55 13.51 -4.31
CA ASP A 60 -0.48 12.97 -2.96
C ASP A 60 0.02 11.51 -2.94
N LEU A 61 -0.33 10.71 -3.96
CA LEU A 61 0.15 9.33 -4.11
C LEU A 61 1.62 9.26 -4.55
N SER A 62 2.16 10.30 -5.23
CA SER A 62 3.60 10.36 -5.52
C SER A 62 4.44 10.57 -4.25
N GLY A 63 3.88 11.23 -3.23
CA GLY A 63 4.43 11.29 -1.87
C GLY A 63 4.38 9.95 -1.12
N LEU A 64 3.42 9.06 -1.46
CA LEU A 64 3.31 7.72 -0.87
C LEU A 64 4.46 6.77 -1.28
N GLY A 65 5.17 7.06 -2.38
CA GLY A 65 6.42 6.36 -2.74
C GLY A 65 7.49 6.48 -1.65
N ASP A 66 7.55 7.63 -0.98
CA ASP A 66 8.42 7.85 0.18
C ASP A 66 7.86 7.26 1.49
N LEU A 67 6.56 6.96 1.56
CA LEU A 67 5.95 6.39 2.76
C LEU A 67 6.37 4.94 3.00
N SER A 68 6.64 4.17 1.96
CA SER A 68 7.22 2.83 2.13
C SER A 68 8.60 2.91 2.75
N ALA A 69 9.39 3.95 2.40
CA ALA A 69 10.69 4.24 3.01
C ALA A 69 10.55 4.82 4.43
N LEU A 70 9.52 5.65 4.68
CA LEU A 70 9.23 6.24 5.98
C LEU A 70 8.62 5.23 6.97
N ALA A 71 7.73 4.34 6.51
CA ALA A 71 7.21 3.24 7.31
C ALA A 71 8.32 2.26 7.73
N VAL A 72 9.27 2.00 6.83
CA VAL A 72 10.49 1.23 7.12
C VAL A 72 11.37 1.95 8.13
N ALA A 73 11.52 3.27 8.01
CA ALA A 73 12.35 4.06 8.93
C ALA A 73 11.75 4.20 10.33
N ARG A 74 10.41 4.27 10.46
CA ARG A 74 9.74 4.50 11.75
C ARG A 74 9.38 3.25 12.53
N SER A 75 9.00 2.16 11.85
CA SER A 75 8.50 0.96 12.55
C SER A 75 9.52 -0.16 12.70
N GLY A 76 10.71 -0.02 12.10
CA GLY A 76 11.62 -1.17 12.01
C GLY A 76 11.04 -2.34 11.20
N LYS A 77 9.82 -2.19 10.70
CA LYS A 77 9.10 -3.18 9.92
C LYS A 77 9.48 -3.08 8.45
N ARG A 78 9.51 -4.18 7.80
CA ARG A 78 9.94 -4.32 6.42
C ARG A 78 8.90 -3.81 5.46
N SER A 79 9.38 -3.18 4.40
CA SER A 79 8.61 -2.92 3.20
C SER A 79 8.66 -4.17 2.32
N GLY A 80 7.54 -4.87 2.19
CA GLY A 80 7.39 -5.92 1.20
C GLY A 80 7.41 -5.28 -0.19
N ARG A 81 8.40 -5.61 -1.00
CA ARG A 81 8.51 -5.15 -2.38
C ARG A 81 8.48 -6.35 -3.31
N GLY A 82 7.62 -6.32 -4.31
CA GLY A 82 7.57 -7.36 -5.33
C GLY A 82 8.92 -7.52 -6.03
N LEU A 83 9.53 -6.41 -6.45
CA LEU A 83 10.88 -6.38 -7.01
C LEU A 83 11.83 -5.67 -6.03
N GLN A 84 12.92 -6.31 -5.63
CA GLN A 84 13.90 -5.73 -4.72
C GLN A 84 14.99 -5.00 -5.51
N ASP A 85 15.21 -3.73 -5.14
CA ASP A 85 16.28 -2.92 -5.73
C ASP A 85 17.66 -3.42 -5.26
N ARG A 86 18.61 -3.61 -6.20
CA ARG A 86 19.97 -4.07 -5.91
C ARG A 86 20.74 -3.13 -4.99
N ASP A 87 20.57 -1.82 -5.14
CA ASP A 87 21.26 -0.86 -4.30
C ASP A 87 20.72 -0.89 -2.87
N ALA A 88 19.40 -1.07 -2.70
CA ALA A 88 18.79 -1.28 -1.41
C ALA A 88 19.28 -2.59 -0.74
N LEU A 89 19.41 -3.67 -1.51
CA LEU A 89 19.97 -4.94 -1.00
C LEU A 89 21.45 -4.80 -0.61
N ARG A 90 22.24 -4.02 -1.35
CA ARG A 90 23.63 -3.73 -1.00
C ARG A 90 23.73 -2.98 0.32
N HIS A 91 22.97 -1.89 0.49
CA HIS A 91 22.95 -1.13 1.73
C HIS A 91 22.49 -1.95 2.94
N LEU A 92 21.53 -2.86 2.71
CA LEU A 92 21.13 -3.81 3.75
C LEU A 92 22.28 -4.74 4.09
N ALA A 93 22.97 -5.30 3.08
CA ALA A 93 24.07 -6.23 3.27
C ALA A 93 25.27 -5.62 4.03
N GLU A 94 25.55 -4.33 3.80
CA GLU A 94 26.62 -3.59 4.50
C GLU A 94 26.37 -3.44 6.01
N ARG A 95 25.09 -3.34 6.41
CA ARG A 95 24.69 -3.16 7.81
C ARG A 95 24.30 -4.46 8.50
N TYR A 96 24.04 -5.51 7.74
CA TYR A 96 23.56 -6.78 8.28
C TYR A 96 24.69 -7.54 8.97
N VAL A 97 24.49 -7.91 10.23
CA VAL A 97 25.39 -8.82 10.97
C VAL A 97 24.94 -10.25 10.66
N VAL A 98 25.86 -11.01 10.07
CA VAL A 98 25.58 -12.37 9.61
C VAL A 98 25.51 -13.32 10.80
N PRO A 99 24.37 -14.00 11.03
CA PRO A 99 24.26 -14.99 12.08
C PRO A 99 25.09 -16.25 11.75
N PRO A 100 25.54 -16.99 12.78
CA PRO A 100 26.24 -18.26 12.56
C PRO A 100 25.39 -19.27 11.78
N GLY A 101 25.97 -19.91 10.77
CA GLY A 101 25.30 -20.90 9.92
C GLY A 101 24.57 -20.32 8.71
N LEU A 102 24.48 -19.00 8.57
CA LEU A 102 23.79 -18.38 7.41
C LEU A 102 24.68 -18.39 6.16
N LEU A 103 25.82 -17.70 6.20
CA LEU A 103 26.80 -17.64 5.09
C LEU A 103 28.06 -18.43 5.39
N GLU A 104 28.42 -18.51 6.66
CA GLU A 104 29.58 -19.22 7.16
C GLU A 104 29.14 -20.38 8.07
N PRO A 105 29.91 -21.48 8.15
CA PRO A 105 29.60 -22.59 9.04
C PRO A 105 29.43 -22.14 10.49
N ALA A 106 28.42 -22.65 11.16
CA ALA A 106 28.18 -22.34 12.57
C ALA A 106 29.26 -22.92 13.52
N SER A 107 29.82 -24.08 13.14
CA SER A 107 30.92 -24.77 13.80
C SER A 107 31.54 -25.81 12.88
N ALA A 108 32.69 -26.36 13.26
CA ALA A 108 33.30 -27.46 12.52
C ALA A 108 32.43 -28.74 12.46
N GLU A 109 31.54 -28.92 13.42
CA GLU A 109 30.59 -30.04 13.49
C GLU A 109 29.37 -29.83 12.58
N HIS A 110 29.09 -28.56 12.19
CA HIS A 110 27.98 -28.16 11.33
C HIS A 110 28.51 -27.36 10.14
N PRO A 111 29.15 -28.03 9.16
CA PRO A 111 29.79 -27.34 8.03
C PRO A 111 28.80 -26.81 7.00
N GLU A 112 27.56 -27.27 7.01
CA GLU A 112 26.52 -26.84 6.06
C GLU A 112 26.01 -25.44 6.40
N THR A 113 25.93 -24.56 5.39
CA THR A 113 25.42 -23.20 5.53
C THR A 113 24.08 -23.08 4.84
N ALA A 114 23.23 -22.14 5.31
CA ALA A 114 21.96 -21.84 4.64
C ALA A 114 22.17 -21.44 3.18
N PHE A 115 23.22 -20.64 2.91
CA PHE A 115 23.57 -20.23 1.57
C PHE A 115 24.01 -21.41 0.69
N GLY A 116 24.84 -22.32 1.21
CA GLY A 116 25.25 -23.55 0.50
C GLY A 116 24.05 -24.44 0.16
N ALA A 117 23.17 -24.67 1.15
CA ALA A 117 21.94 -25.44 0.97
C ALA A 117 21.02 -24.80 -0.10
N LEU A 118 20.88 -23.47 -0.10
CA LEU A 118 20.11 -22.75 -1.11
C LEU A 118 20.65 -22.94 -2.51
N LEU A 119 21.96 -22.80 -2.70
CA LEU A 119 22.60 -22.97 -4.01
C LEU A 119 22.49 -24.40 -4.54
N GLU A 120 22.64 -25.40 -3.66
CA GLU A 120 22.56 -26.83 -4.02
C GLU A 120 21.12 -27.25 -4.28
N ARG A 121 20.20 -26.88 -3.39
CA ARG A 121 18.82 -27.45 -3.36
C ARG A 121 17.76 -26.54 -3.94
N ARG A 122 18.10 -25.32 -4.31
CA ARG A 122 17.22 -24.27 -4.91
C ARG A 122 16.04 -23.85 -4.04
N VAL A 123 15.77 -24.52 -2.95
CA VAL A 123 14.70 -24.23 -1.98
C VAL A 123 15.31 -24.17 -0.60
N LEU A 124 15.02 -23.09 0.12
CA LEU A 124 15.40 -22.93 1.53
C LEU A 124 14.18 -22.46 2.33
N LEU A 125 14.00 -23.07 3.46
CA LEU A 125 12.96 -22.72 4.44
C LEU A 125 13.64 -22.11 5.66
N VAL A 126 13.34 -20.89 5.99
CA VAL A 126 13.95 -20.17 7.11
C VAL A 126 12.96 -20.05 8.26
N THR A 127 13.37 -20.39 9.44
CA THR A 127 12.58 -20.30 10.66
C THR A 127 13.39 -19.72 11.81
N SER A 128 12.73 -19.25 12.86
CA SER A 128 13.36 -18.79 14.12
C SER A 128 12.41 -19.04 15.28
N GLU A 129 12.96 -19.24 16.46
CA GLU A 129 12.18 -19.36 17.71
C GLU A 129 11.43 -18.06 18.04
N VAL A 130 11.98 -16.92 17.65
CA VAL A 130 11.36 -15.60 17.83
C VAL A 130 10.63 -15.18 16.55
N HIS A 131 9.37 -14.79 16.67
CA HIS A 131 8.51 -14.47 15.52
C HIS A 131 9.13 -13.40 14.61
N ASP A 132 9.68 -12.33 15.15
CA ASP A 132 10.33 -11.24 14.43
C ASP A 132 11.86 -11.23 14.64
N GLY A 133 12.49 -12.38 14.65
CA GLY A 133 13.93 -12.56 14.87
C GLY A 133 14.84 -12.14 13.69
N GLY A 134 14.32 -11.38 12.71
CA GLY A 134 15.11 -10.92 11.56
C GLY A 134 15.15 -11.91 10.38
N GLN A 135 14.24 -12.91 10.35
CA GLN A 135 14.20 -13.96 9.31
C GLN A 135 14.16 -13.39 7.89
N PHE A 136 13.34 -12.39 7.67
CA PHE A 136 13.23 -11.79 6.33
C PHE A 136 14.48 -11.03 5.93
N THR A 137 15.10 -10.30 6.85
CA THR A 137 16.37 -9.63 6.60
C THR A 137 17.45 -10.66 6.25
N ALA A 138 17.45 -11.82 6.91
CA ALA A 138 18.29 -12.95 6.56
C ALA A 138 17.99 -13.47 5.14
N CYS A 139 16.72 -13.61 4.77
CA CYS A 139 16.31 -14.00 3.42
C CYS A 139 16.76 -12.98 2.35
N LEU A 140 16.61 -11.69 2.63
CA LEU A 140 17.13 -10.62 1.74
C LEU A 140 18.64 -10.68 1.63
N ARG A 141 19.36 -10.97 2.73
CA ARG A 141 20.81 -11.13 2.71
C ARG A 141 21.23 -12.31 1.86
N LEU A 142 20.57 -13.46 1.97
CA LEU A 142 20.81 -14.63 1.12
C LEU A 142 20.52 -14.33 -0.35
N ALA A 143 19.40 -13.64 -0.63
CA ALA A 143 19.03 -13.25 -1.98
C ALA A 143 20.06 -12.28 -2.61
N TYR A 144 20.61 -11.36 -1.81
CA TYR A 144 21.72 -10.50 -2.23
C TYR A 144 22.96 -11.31 -2.62
N GLU A 145 23.35 -12.31 -1.83
CA GLU A 145 24.49 -13.17 -2.14
C GLU A 145 24.28 -13.97 -3.44
N VAL A 146 23.04 -14.48 -3.66
CA VAL A 146 22.70 -15.14 -4.93
C VAL A 146 22.82 -14.15 -6.09
N SER A 147 22.22 -12.94 -5.98
CA SER A 147 22.23 -11.93 -7.05
C SER A 147 23.63 -11.36 -7.32
N THR A 148 24.52 -11.39 -6.33
CA THR A 148 25.93 -10.98 -6.50
C THR A 148 26.70 -12.04 -7.27
N ARG A 149 26.45 -13.32 -6.99
CA ARG A 149 27.10 -14.45 -7.69
C ARG A 149 26.51 -14.69 -9.09
N HIS A 150 25.22 -14.40 -9.27
CA HIS A 150 24.45 -14.55 -10.49
C HIS A 150 23.77 -13.23 -10.85
N PRO A 151 24.46 -12.32 -11.58
CA PRO A 151 23.95 -10.97 -11.88
C PRO A 151 22.66 -10.92 -12.69
N GLU A 152 22.34 -11.99 -13.42
CA GLU A 152 21.10 -12.15 -14.18
C GLU A 152 19.89 -12.45 -13.32
N VAL A 153 20.10 -12.87 -12.05
CA VAL A 153 19.02 -13.25 -11.15
C VAL A 153 18.39 -12.00 -10.50
N ILE A 154 17.10 -11.86 -10.65
CA ILE A 154 16.30 -10.81 -9.97
C ILE A 154 15.79 -11.31 -8.62
N VAL A 155 15.58 -10.39 -7.68
CA VAL A 155 15.02 -10.72 -6.36
C VAL A 155 13.59 -10.21 -6.27
N ARG A 156 12.63 -11.11 -6.01
CA ARG A 156 11.22 -10.79 -5.91
C ARG A 156 10.62 -11.34 -4.62
N GLU A 157 9.79 -10.55 -3.99
CA GLU A 157 8.91 -10.97 -2.92
C GLU A 157 7.52 -11.25 -3.47
N GLU A 158 6.97 -12.42 -3.17
CA GLU A 158 5.68 -12.87 -3.68
C GLU A 158 4.79 -13.40 -2.55
N LEU A 159 3.49 -13.21 -2.74
CA LEU A 159 2.51 -13.89 -1.91
C LEU A 159 2.38 -15.35 -2.37
N ILE A 160 2.67 -16.26 -1.48
CA ILE A 160 2.63 -17.68 -1.76
C ILE A 160 1.30 -18.25 -1.24
N ASP A 161 0.33 -18.35 -2.12
CA ASP A 161 -0.94 -19.04 -1.85
C ASP A 161 -0.86 -20.52 -2.24
N GLN A 162 -0.17 -20.80 -3.33
CA GLN A 162 0.15 -22.12 -3.87
C GLN A 162 1.40 -22.03 -4.74
N LEU A 163 2.11 -23.15 -4.90
CA LEU A 163 3.31 -23.19 -5.70
C LEU A 163 3.01 -23.61 -7.14
N HIS A 164 2.58 -22.66 -7.95
CA HIS A 164 2.44 -22.85 -9.41
C HIS A 164 3.62 -22.19 -10.13
N ALA A 165 4.33 -22.97 -10.95
CA ALA A 165 5.49 -22.45 -11.68
C ALA A 165 5.11 -21.29 -12.61
N GLY A 166 4.01 -21.39 -13.33
CA GLY A 166 3.52 -20.34 -14.23
C GLY A 166 3.12 -19.04 -13.51
N ASP A 167 2.90 -19.11 -12.20
CA ASP A 167 2.51 -17.95 -11.39
C ASP A 167 3.71 -17.25 -10.74
N LEU A 168 4.71 -18.01 -10.33
CA LEU A 168 5.84 -17.53 -9.54
C LEU A 168 7.12 -17.40 -10.35
N LEU A 169 7.25 -18.13 -11.46
CA LEU A 169 8.42 -18.13 -12.31
C LEU A 169 8.05 -17.61 -13.69
N VAL A 170 8.96 -16.83 -14.26
CA VAL A 170 8.84 -16.27 -15.59
C VAL A 170 9.87 -16.96 -16.47
N ASP A 171 9.45 -17.51 -17.60
CA ASP A 171 10.37 -18.17 -18.53
C ASP A 171 11.41 -17.19 -19.04
N GLY A 172 12.68 -17.59 -18.92
CA GLY A 172 13.82 -16.76 -19.32
C GLY A 172 14.27 -15.71 -18.30
N GLU A 173 13.57 -15.55 -17.16
CA GLU A 173 13.98 -14.62 -16.09
C GLU A 173 14.33 -15.40 -14.81
N PRO A 174 15.58 -15.73 -14.55
CA PRO A 174 15.96 -16.38 -13.31
C PRO A 174 15.74 -15.45 -12.11
N ALA A 175 15.14 -15.97 -11.04
CA ALA A 175 14.76 -15.18 -9.89
C ALA A 175 15.05 -15.87 -8.54
N VAL A 176 15.29 -15.07 -7.50
CA VAL A 176 15.09 -15.48 -6.11
C VAL A 176 13.68 -15.04 -5.69
N VAL A 177 12.80 -15.98 -5.46
CA VAL A 177 11.44 -15.73 -4.98
C VAL A 177 11.44 -15.84 -3.45
N LEU A 178 11.00 -14.78 -2.79
CA LEU A 178 10.86 -14.72 -1.34
C LEU A 178 9.39 -14.80 -0.97
N GLY A 179 9.04 -15.64 0.01
CA GLY A 179 7.70 -15.73 0.56
C GLY A 179 7.68 -15.84 2.07
N ASP A 180 6.64 -15.28 2.70
CA ASP A 180 6.43 -15.35 4.14
C ASP A 180 5.13 -16.10 4.42
N LEU A 181 5.24 -17.23 5.11
CA LEU A 181 4.12 -18.12 5.45
C LEU A 181 3.83 -18.16 6.96
N ARG A 182 4.45 -17.30 7.76
CA ARG A 182 4.27 -17.33 9.22
C ARG A 182 2.81 -17.16 9.64
N ASP A 183 2.08 -16.30 8.95
CA ASP A 183 0.67 -16.02 9.22
C ASP A 183 -0.32 -16.77 8.31
N ALA A 184 0.19 -17.49 7.31
CA ALA A 184 -0.62 -18.19 6.31
C ALA A 184 -0.75 -19.70 6.63
N ARG A 185 -1.18 -20.02 7.87
CA ARG A 185 -1.23 -21.41 8.39
C ARG A 185 -2.13 -22.32 7.56
N ASP A 186 -3.20 -21.81 6.99
CA ASP A 186 -4.13 -22.51 6.09
C ASP A 186 -3.49 -22.94 4.77
N LYS A 187 -2.42 -22.25 4.34
CA LYS A 187 -1.73 -22.47 3.06
C LYS A 187 -0.53 -23.41 3.19
N LEU A 188 0.00 -23.61 4.39
CA LEU A 188 1.22 -24.38 4.65
C LEU A 188 1.18 -25.79 4.07
N GLU A 189 0.06 -26.48 4.20
CA GLU A 189 -0.08 -27.85 3.70
C GLU A 189 -0.11 -27.92 2.17
N VAL A 190 -0.77 -26.96 1.52
CA VAL A 190 -0.82 -26.86 0.06
C VAL A 190 0.56 -26.55 -0.49
N VAL A 191 1.27 -25.59 0.13
CA VAL A 191 2.63 -25.21 -0.24
C VAL A 191 3.57 -26.40 -0.05
N ARG A 192 3.53 -27.08 1.09
CA ARG A 192 4.36 -28.24 1.39
C ARG A 192 4.26 -29.33 0.31
N ARG A 193 3.05 -29.68 -0.11
CA ARG A 193 2.83 -30.69 -1.17
C ARG A 193 3.40 -30.27 -2.51
N GLY A 194 3.33 -28.98 -2.85
CA GLY A 194 3.81 -28.43 -4.12
C GLY A 194 5.34 -28.30 -4.21
N LEU A 195 6.06 -28.25 -3.08
CA LEU A 195 7.50 -27.90 -3.06
C LEU A 195 8.39 -28.83 -3.89
N VAL A 196 8.12 -30.13 -3.91
CA VAL A 196 8.95 -31.11 -4.64
C VAL A 196 8.87 -30.90 -6.15
N GLU A 197 7.66 -30.68 -6.66
CA GLU A 197 7.44 -30.41 -8.07
C GLU A 197 7.98 -29.04 -8.44
N PHE A 198 7.71 -28.03 -7.62
CA PHE A 198 8.18 -26.67 -7.82
C PHE A 198 9.72 -26.59 -7.84
N ALA A 199 10.41 -27.34 -7.00
CA ALA A 199 11.87 -27.40 -7.01
C ALA A 199 12.44 -27.84 -8.37
N ARG A 200 11.75 -28.74 -9.08
CA ARG A 200 12.18 -29.13 -10.45
C ARG A 200 12.09 -27.99 -11.45
N HIS A 201 11.09 -27.13 -11.32
CA HIS A 201 10.94 -25.93 -12.15
C HIS A 201 12.03 -24.89 -11.82
N LEU A 202 12.36 -24.71 -10.53
CA LEU A 202 13.46 -23.85 -10.11
C LEU A 202 14.81 -24.26 -10.73
N TYR A 203 15.10 -25.55 -10.76
CA TYR A 203 16.32 -26.05 -11.42
C TYR A 203 16.34 -25.74 -12.94
N ARG A 204 15.22 -25.93 -13.64
CA ARG A 204 15.13 -25.68 -15.08
C ARG A 204 15.31 -24.21 -15.42
N GLN A 205 14.78 -23.32 -14.57
CA GLN A 205 14.80 -21.87 -14.80
C GLN A 205 15.93 -21.17 -14.04
N GLN A 206 16.89 -21.91 -13.49
CA GLN A 206 18.00 -21.36 -12.70
C GLN A 206 17.56 -20.41 -11.56
N SER A 207 16.38 -20.64 -11.02
CA SER A 207 15.74 -19.81 -10.00
C SER A 207 15.85 -20.44 -8.61
N TYR A 208 15.51 -19.65 -7.60
CA TYR A 208 15.61 -20.02 -6.18
C TYR A 208 14.33 -19.63 -5.44
N LEU A 209 13.99 -20.39 -4.39
CA LEU A 209 12.87 -20.10 -3.50
C LEU A 209 13.37 -20.04 -2.06
N ILE A 210 13.04 -18.96 -1.35
CA ILE A 210 13.28 -18.83 0.08
C ILE A 210 11.93 -18.55 0.75
N LEU A 211 11.51 -19.42 1.65
CA LEU A 211 10.26 -19.25 2.39
C LEU A 211 10.54 -19.09 3.89
N ILE A 212 9.84 -18.17 4.52
CA ILE A 212 9.81 -18.05 5.96
C ILE A 212 8.63 -18.89 6.46
N ILE A 213 8.90 -19.80 7.38
CA ILE A 213 7.90 -20.71 7.95
C ILE A 213 7.80 -20.54 9.46
N PRO A 214 6.63 -20.85 10.08
CA PRO A 214 6.49 -20.86 11.53
C PRO A 214 7.38 -21.90 12.18
N ALA A 215 7.92 -21.61 13.36
CA ALA A 215 8.81 -22.52 14.08
C ALA A 215 8.14 -23.86 14.46
N ASP A 216 6.86 -23.84 14.82
CA ASP A 216 6.07 -25.01 15.16
C ASP A 216 5.84 -25.96 13.97
N GLN A 217 6.06 -25.51 12.74
CA GLN A 217 5.92 -26.32 11.53
C GLN A 217 7.27 -26.79 10.96
N ALA A 218 8.39 -26.26 11.44
CA ALA A 218 9.73 -26.53 10.91
C ALA A 218 10.02 -28.05 10.82
N ARG A 219 9.69 -28.81 11.88
CA ARG A 219 9.90 -30.26 11.92
C ARG A 219 9.13 -31.01 10.82
N ARG A 220 7.88 -30.60 10.54
CA ARG A 220 7.07 -31.23 9.48
C ARG A 220 7.65 -30.99 8.09
N PHE A 221 8.26 -29.84 7.87
CA PHE A 221 8.94 -29.53 6.62
C PHE A 221 10.28 -30.27 6.53
N GLU A 222 11.02 -30.39 7.64
CA GLU A 222 12.28 -31.13 7.67
C GLU A 222 12.06 -32.64 7.40
N ASP A 223 11.03 -33.24 8.00
CA ASP A 223 10.65 -34.65 7.75
C ASP A 223 10.28 -34.85 6.25
N PHE A 224 9.73 -33.85 5.59
CA PHE A 224 9.30 -33.93 4.18
C PHE A 224 10.41 -33.56 3.18
N LEU A 225 11.24 -32.59 3.52
CA LEU A 225 12.32 -32.04 2.69
C LEU A 225 13.62 -31.90 3.52
N PRO A 226 14.31 -33.01 3.83
CA PRO A 226 15.48 -32.99 4.69
C PRO A 226 16.56 -32.01 4.21
N GLY A 227 17.18 -31.31 5.16
CA GLY A 227 18.30 -30.39 4.94
C GLY A 227 17.94 -29.11 4.18
N ARG A 228 16.64 -28.74 4.13
CA ARG A 228 16.19 -27.48 3.53
C ARG A 228 15.65 -26.49 4.57
N VAL A 229 15.51 -26.90 5.82
CA VAL A 229 15.10 -26.02 6.90
C VAL A 229 16.33 -25.45 7.60
N HIS A 230 16.41 -24.15 7.67
CA HIS A 230 17.45 -23.43 8.39
C HIS A 230 16.85 -22.73 9.60
N HIS A 231 17.33 -23.08 10.79
CA HIS A 231 17.00 -22.39 12.03
C HIS A 231 17.92 -21.19 12.20
N LEU A 232 17.37 -19.99 12.04
CA LEU A 232 18.10 -18.76 12.17
C LEU A 232 18.56 -18.59 13.61
N ARG A 233 19.85 -18.45 13.82
CA ARG A 233 20.47 -18.17 15.12
C ARG A 233 20.54 -16.67 15.36
N GLN A 234 20.65 -16.30 16.62
CA GLN A 234 20.88 -14.91 17.01
C GLN A 234 22.27 -14.47 16.53
N PRO A 235 22.41 -13.33 15.84
CA PRO A 235 23.71 -12.74 15.54
C PRO A 235 24.31 -12.13 16.82
N GLU A 236 25.59 -11.79 16.78
CA GLU A 236 26.30 -11.13 17.91
C GLU A 236 25.63 -9.77 18.27
N PRO A 237 25.00 -9.64 19.46
CA PRO A 237 24.21 -8.48 19.81
C PRO A 237 25.01 -7.16 19.82
N VAL A 238 26.22 -7.19 20.33
CA VAL A 238 27.09 -6.01 20.41
C VAL A 238 27.45 -5.50 19.02
N GLU A 239 27.71 -6.42 18.08
CA GLU A 239 28.03 -6.07 16.70
C GLU A 239 26.80 -5.50 15.98
N VAL A 240 25.59 -6.01 16.26
CA VAL A 240 24.33 -5.45 15.76
C VAL A 240 24.17 -4.01 16.25
N PHE A 241 24.38 -3.77 17.56
CA PHE A 241 24.32 -2.41 18.12
C PHE A 241 25.32 -1.48 17.44
N ARG A 242 26.59 -1.92 17.33
CA ARG A 242 27.67 -1.14 16.70
C ARG A 242 27.32 -0.69 15.27
N ARG A 243 26.71 -1.54 14.48
CA ARG A 243 26.34 -1.22 13.08
C ARG A 243 25.10 -0.36 12.92
N HIS A 244 24.28 -0.25 13.94
CA HIS A 244 23.03 0.53 13.87
C HIS A 244 23.14 1.90 14.54
N VAL A 245 24.07 2.09 15.47
CA VAL A 245 24.32 3.39 16.10
C VAL A 245 24.85 4.40 15.09
N ARG A 246 24.41 5.65 15.21
CA ARG A 246 24.79 6.75 14.33
C ARG A 246 25.34 7.93 15.13
N GLY A 247 26.29 8.65 14.53
CA GLY A 247 26.74 9.94 15.06
C GLY A 247 27.87 9.88 16.08
N PHE A 248 28.28 8.71 16.56
CA PHE A 248 29.42 8.57 17.46
C PHE A 248 30.12 7.20 17.31
N ASP A 249 31.34 7.11 17.85
CA ASP A 249 32.06 5.84 17.93
C ASP A 249 31.46 4.96 19.05
N ALA A 250 30.89 3.83 18.67
CA ALA A 250 30.27 2.90 19.60
C ALA A 250 31.28 1.98 20.34
N ASP A 251 32.55 1.94 19.93
CA ASP A 251 33.55 1.04 20.46
C ASP A 251 33.77 1.18 22.01
N PRO A 252 33.74 2.41 22.58
CA PRO A 252 33.86 2.55 24.03
C PRO A 252 32.69 1.93 24.81
N LEU A 253 31.48 1.95 24.25
CA LEU A 253 30.28 1.32 24.86
C LEU A 253 30.25 -0.17 24.61
N ALA A 254 30.63 -0.58 23.42
CA ALA A 254 30.65 -1.99 22.99
C ALA A 254 31.72 -2.83 23.73
N GLY A 255 32.76 -2.19 24.29
CA GLY A 255 33.78 -2.81 25.14
C GLY A 255 33.37 -3.02 26.59
N ASP A 256 32.22 -2.52 27.03
CA ASP A 256 31.70 -2.67 28.37
C ASP A 256 31.03 -4.04 28.55
N SER A 257 31.53 -4.89 29.46
CA SER A 257 30.96 -6.21 29.74
C SER A 257 29.53 -6.13 30.28
N ASP A 258 29.24 -5.12 31.10
CA ASP A 258 27.90 -4.93 31.67
C ASP A 258 26.89 -4.58 30.61
N PHE A 259 27.30 -3.81 29.60
CA PHE A 259 26.45 -3.55 28.43
C PHE A 259 26.21 -4.81 27.59
N ALA A 260 27.26 -5.58 27.30
CA ALA A 260 27.14 -6.83 26.55
C ALA A 260 26.18 -7.81 27.22
N ASP A 261 26.25 -7.93 28.56
CA ASP A 261 25.33 -8.77 29.34
C ASP A 261 23.88 -8.28 29.28
N GLN A 262 23.65 -6.97 29.29
CA GLN A 262 22.30 -6.40 29.25
C GLN A 262 21.59 -6.60 27.90
N ILE A 263 22.34 -6.69 26.80
CA ILE A 263 21.76 -6.86 25.45
C ILE A 263 21.88 -8.31 24.92
N ARG A 264 22.48 -9.23 25.69
CA ARG A 264 22.77 -10.61 25.26
C ARG A 264 21.56 -11.34 24.69
N ASP A 265 20.41 -11.20 25.33
CA ASP A 265 19.19 -11.90 24.96
C ASP A 265 18.30 -11.08 23.98
N MET A 266 18.75 -9.91 23.58
CA MET A 266 18.00 -9.05 22.66
C MET A 266 18.21 -9.48 21.21
N TRP A 267 17.12 -9.57 20.48
CA TRP A 267 17.15 -9.85 19.04
C TRP A 267 17.40 -8.57 18.21
N PRO A 268 17.87 -8.69 16.95
CA PRO A 268 18.24 -7.53 16.12
C PRO A 268 17.23 -6.38 16.06
N PRO A 269 15.91 -6.61 15.96
CA PRO A 269 14.93 -5.51 15.99
C PRO A 269 14.99 -4.69 17.29
N GLU A 270 15.13 -5.38 18.42
CA GLU A 270 15.18 -4.74 19.73
C GLU A 270 16.49 -3.95 19.95
N ILE A 271 17.61 -4.52 19.46
CA ILE A 271 18.91 -3.85 19.51
C ILE A 271 18.92 -2.60 18.62
N ARG A 272 18.28 -2.66 17.46
CA ARG A 272 18.16 -1.53 16.58
C ARG A 272 17.34 -0.40 17.21
N GLU A 273 16.21 -0.70 17.84
CA GLU A 273 15.42 0.28 18.59
C GLU A 273 16.27 0.94 19.71
N LEU A 274 17.07 0.17 20.41
CA LEU A 274 17.99 0.68 21.41
C LEU A 274 19.04 1.59 20.77
N ALA A 275 19.64 1.19 19.65
CA ALA A 275 20.65 1.97 18.94
C ALA A 275 20.09 3.30 18.40
N ASP A 276 18.86 3.26 17.84
CA ASP A 276 18.17 4.47 17.38
C ASP A 276 17.87 5.41 18.56
N ALA A 277 17.36 4.90 19.68
CA ALA A 277 17.09 5.70 20.89
C ALA A 277 18.37 6.33 21.50
N VAL A 278 19.47 5.61 21.48
CA VAL A 278 20.77 6.15 21.93
C VAL A 278 21.25 7.23 20.97
N SER A 279 21.17 7.00 19.67
CA SER A 279 21.58 7.97 18.64
C SER A 279 20.78 9.27 18.73
N ASP A 280 19.47 9.18 18.93
CA ASP A 280 18.59 10.35 19.07
C ASP A 280 18.95 11.19 20.29
N ARG A 281 19.27 10.57 21.43
CA ARG A 281 19.69 11.28 22.64
C ARG A 281 21.06 11.95 22.49
N ILE A 282 21.98 11.29 21.83
CA ILE A 282 23.30 11.89 21.54
C ILE A 282 23.14 13.09 20.61
N ASN A 283 22.27 13.02 19.62
CA ASN A 283 21.94 14.15 18.76
C ASN A 283 21.29 15.32 19.53
N GLN A 284 20.65 15.05 20.69
CA GLN A 284 20.10 16.05 21.59
C GLN A 284 21.15 16.63 22.54
N GLY A 285 22.39 16.10 22.56
CA GLY A 285 23.51 16.58 23.33
C GLY A 285 23.84 15.76 24.59
N ASP A 286 23.19 14.63 24.82
CA ASP A 286 23.49 13.75 25.94
C ASP A 286 24.84 13.07 25.72
N PRO A 287 25.67 12.91 26.78
CA PRO A 287 26.86 12.08 26.72
C PRO A 287 26.52 10.62 26.39
N PRO A 288 27.32 9.91 25.57
CA PRO A 288 27.01 8.55 25.13
C PRO A 288 26.64 7.55 26.23
N ALA A 289 27.37 7.57 27.34
CA ALA A 289 27.12 6.70 28.50
C ALA A 289 25.77 7.01 29.19
N ASP A 290 25.41 8.30 29.29
CA ASP A 290 24.15 8.71 29.88
C ASP A 290 22.98 8.45 28.93
N ALA A 291 23.16 8.69 27.61
CA ALA A 291 22.23 8.36 26.57
C ALA A 291 21.87 6.85 26.58
N LEU A 292 22.88 5.99 26.69
CA LEU A 292 22.70 4.54 26.81
C LEU A 292 21.94 4.15 28.09
N LYS A 293 22.37 4.66 29.25
CA LYS A 293 21.67 4.37 30.52
C LYS A 293 20.21 4.79 30.49
N GLN A 294 19.91 5.95 29.91
CA GLN A 294 18.56 6.46 29.81
C GLN A 294 17.74 5.67 28.77
N ALA A 295 18.33 5.26 27.64
CA ALA A 295 17.66 4.43 26.65
C ALA A 295 17.32 3.04 27.23
N LEU A 296 18.22 2.42 27.98
CA LEU A 296 17.99 1.15 28.67
C LEU A 296 16.91 1.27 29.77
N ARG A 297 16.95 2.36 30.58
CA ARG A 297 15.91 2.64 31.58
C ARG A 297 14.56 2.86 30.90
N GLY A 298 14.49 3.72 29.87
CA GLY A 298 13.28 3.96 29.13
C GLY A 298 12.69 2.71 28.43
N ARG A 299 13.54 1.70 28.16
CA ARG A 299 13.09 0.39 27.69
C ARG A 299 12.51 -0.46 28.83
N ALA A 300 13.14 -0.50 29.99
CA ALA A 300 12.64 -1.17 31.18
C ALA A 300 11.29 -0.59 31.64
N ASP A 301 11.14 0.72 31.56
CA ASP A 301 9.90 1.45 31.88
C ASP A 301 8.82 1.25 30.80
N ARG A 302 9.19 1.05 29.53
CA ARG A 302 8.27 0.74 28.41
C ARG A 302 7.63 -0.65 28.52
N GLN A 303 8.19 -1.56 29.26
CA GLN A 303 7.65 -2.92 29.42
C GLN A 303 6.42 -3.02 30.34
N GLY A 304 5.74 -1.90 30.62
CA GLY A 304 4.35 -1.91 31.02
C GLY A 304 3.97 -1.93 32.50
N PRO A 305 4.83 -2.17 33.49
CA PRO A 305 4.38 -2.11 34.89
C PRO A 305 4.03 -0.68 35.33
N ALA A 306 4.84 0.31 34.95
CA ALA A 306 4.64 1.70 35.35
C ALA A 306 3.38 2.33 34.73
N LEU A 307 3.18 2.12 33.41
CA LEU A 307 1.98 2.62 32.71
C LEU A 307 0.70 1.99 33.28
N ARG A 308 0.69 0.66 33.51
CA ARG A 308 -0.46 -0.05 34.10
C ARG A 308 -0.79 0.49 35.49
N GLU A 309 0.22 0.72 36.30
CA GLU A 309 0.05 1.25 37.67
C GLU A 309 -0.53 2.67 37.65
N ILE A 310 0.01 3.54 36.80
CA ILE A 310 -0.50 4.90 36.63
C ILE A 310 -1.98 4.88 36.19
N ILE A 311 -2.29 4.12 35.15
CA ILE A 311 -3.67 3.99 34.65
C ILE A 311 -4.57 3.42 35.74
N ARG A 312 -4.16 2.37 36.44
CA ARG A 312 -4.90 1.79 37.54
C ARG A 312 -5.17 2.81 38.66
N SER A 313 -4.15 3.55 39.07
CA SER A 313 -4.29 4.60 40.09
C SER A 313 -5.29 5.69 39.67
N ARG A 314 -5.33 6.07 38.37
CA ARG A 314 -6.31 7.05 37.85
C ARG A 314 -7.71 6.45 37.77
N GLN A 315 -7.84 5.17 37.43
CA GLN A 315 -9.11 4.45 37.45
C GLN A 315 -9.69 4.32 38.85
N GLU A 316 -8.87 3.98 39.85
CA GLU A 316 -9.27 3.95 41.27
C GLU A 316 -9.77 5.30 41.78
N LYS A 317 -9.21 6.39 41.25
CA LYS A 317 -9.63 7.78 41.55
C LYS A 317 -10.84 8.23 40.69
N ALA A 318 -11.36 7.37 39.83
CA ALA A 318 -12.41 7.70 38.85
C ALA A 318 -12.07 8.94 37.98
N ASP A 319 -10.80 9.14 37.64
CA ASP A 319 -10.29 10.27 36.86
C ASP A 319 -10.49 10.01 35.35
N ILE A 320 -11.77 9.97 34.96
CA ILE A 320 -12.17 9.67 33.59
C ILE A 320 -11.72 10.75 32.58
N GLU A 321 -11.60 12.00 33.05
CA GLU A 321 -11.15 13.13 32.25
C GLU A 321 -9.68 12.97 31.86
N TRP A 322 -8.83 12.57 32.81
CA TRP A 322 -7.43 12.26 32.58
C TRP A 322 -7.26 11.10 31.57
N LEU A 323 -8.02 10.02 31.75
CA LEU A 323 -7.97 8.85 30.86
C LEU A 323 -8.38 9.20 29.41
N ALA A 324 -9.43 9.98 29.26
CA ALA A 324 -9.91 10.43 27.95
C ALA A 324 -8.90 11.37 27.27
N LEU A 325 -8.29 12.26 28.05
CA LEU A 325 -7.29 13.21 27.56
C LEU A 325 -6.00 12.49 27.13
N LEU A 326 -5.56 11.49 27.90
CA LEU A 326 -4.41 10.65 27.56
C LEU A 326 -4.64 9.92 26.23
N LEU A 327 -5.80 9.29 26.06
CA LEU A 327 -6.15 8.59 24.82
C LEU A 327 -6.24 9.55 23.62
N ALA A 328 -6.82 10.73 23.81
CA ALA A 328 -6.92 11.73 22.76
C ALA A 328 -5.53 12.28 22.36
N ALA A 329 -4.65 12.56 23.34
CA ALA A 329 -3.27 12.96 23.10
C ALA A 329 -2.49 11.88 22.35
N THR A 330 -2.76 10.60 22.65
CA THR A 330 -2.14 9.46 21.97
C THR A 330 -2.47 9.40 20.48
N LEU A 331 -3.74 9.62 20.13
CA LEU A 331 -4.20 9.54 18.73
C LEU A 331 -3.86 10.80 17.93
N LEU A 332 -3.89 11.95 18.58
CA LEU A 332 -3.69 13.26 17.97
C LEU A 332 -2.36 13.89 18.44
N GLU A 333 -1.32 13.07 18.58
CA GLU A 333 0.01 13.50 18.97
C GLU A 333 0.51 14.62 18.04
N GLY A 334 0.96 15.75 18.63
CA GLY A 334 1.41 16.93 17.90
C GLY A 334 0.30 17.86 17.40
N ALA A 335 -0.98 17.44 17.43
CA ALA A 335 -2.11 18.29 17.05
C ALA A 335 -2.28 19.47 18.01
N THR A 336 -3.09 20.46 17.63
CA THR A 336 -3.33 21.62 18.49
C THR A 336 -4.03 21.21 19.80
N PRO A 337 -3.77 21.91 20.92
CA PRO A 337 -4.44 21.62 22.20
C PRO A 337 -5.95 21.56 22.10
N TRP A 338 -6.54 22.39 21.23
CA TRP A 338 -7.97 22.41 21.00
C TRP A 338 -8.47 21.08 20.41
N HIS A 339 -7.79 20.53 19.41
CA HIS A 339 -8.20 19.28 18.76
C HIS A 339 -8.10 18.09 19.70
N ILE A 340 -7.03 18.02 20.51
CA ILE A 340 -6.85 16.95 21.50
C ILE A 340 -7.97 17.01 22.56
N VAL A 341 -8.27 18.20 23.07
CA VAL A 341 -9.30 18.41 24.10
C VAL A 341 -10.72 18.13 23.54
N ASP A 342 -11.03 18.58 22.31
CA ASP A 342 -12.32 18.28 21.67
C ASP A 342 -12.49 16.77 21.45
N ALA A 343 -11.43 16.06 21.05
CA ALA A 343 -11.44 14.60 20.94
C ALA A 343 -11.70 13.91 22.28
N ALA A 344 -11.06 14.38 23.35
CA ALA A 344 -11.27 13.86 24.71
C ALA A 344 -12.70 14.08 25.20
N ASP A 345 -13.25 15.29 24.99
CA ASP A 345 -14.61 15.62 25.39
C ASP A 345 -15.65 14.74 24.67
N ARG A 346 -15.42 14.42 23.37
CA ARG A 346 -16.26 13.48 22.61
C ARG A 346 -16.19 12.05 23.12
N LEU A 347 -15.01 11.60 23.56
CA LEU A 347 -14.87 10.29 24.18
C LEU A 347 -15.64 10.22 25.51
N LEU A 348 -15.58 11.28 26.32
CA LEU A 348 -16.34 11.40 27.55
C LEU A 348 -17.85 11.35 27.32
N GLU A 349 -18.36 12.12 26.35
CA GLU A 349 -19.77 12.13 25.97
C GLU A 349 -20.24 10.72 25.54
N ARG A 350 -19.43 9.99 24.78
CA ARG A 350 -19.77 8.61 24.39
C ARG A 350 -19.83 7.61 25.54
N ASN A 351 -19.04 7.85 26.56
CA ASN A 351 -19.06 7.03 27.78
C ASN A 351 -20.13 7.52 28.81
N GLY A 352 -21.03 8.41 28.39
CA GLY A 352 -22.13 8.91 29.24
C GLY A 352 -21.68 9.94 30.26
N ALA A 353 -20.42 10.35 30.26
CA ALA A 353 -19.93 11.44 31.08
C ALA A 353 -20.23 12.77 30.39
N GLN A 354 -20.82 13.72 31.13
CA GLN A 354 -20.98 15.06 30.58
C GLN A 354 -19.71 15.86 30.89
N PRO A 355 -18.94 16.32 29.86
CA PRO A 355 -17.87 17.27 30.12
C PRO A 355 -18.47 18.45 30.87
N ARG A 356 -17.81 18.88 31.94
CA ARG A 356 -18.30 19.89 32.89
C ARG A 356 -18.97 21.03 32.13
N LYS A 357 -20.28 21.24 32.37
CA LYS A 357 -21.07 22.36 31.80
C LYS A 357 -20.70 23.70 32.46
N ALA A 358 -19.39 23.98 32.56
CA ALA A 358 -18.93 25.27 33.02
C ALA A 358 -19.24 26.34 31.95
N VAL A 359 -19.62 27.53 32.42
CA VAL A 359 -19.71 28.71 31.55
C VAL A 359 -18.42 28.81 30.75
N PRO A 360 -18.42 29.02 29.42
CA PRO A 360 -17.25 28.99 28.58
C PRO A 360 -16.07 29.82 29.10
N LEU A 361 -16.34 30.98 29.69
CA LEU A 361 -15.32 31.85 30.30
C LEU A 361 -14.66 31.29 31.57
N LEU A 362 -15.26 30.29 32.19
CA LEU A 362 -14.75 29.64 33.41
C LEU A 362 -14.07 28.32 33.12
N ARG A 363 -14.04 27.88 31.85
CA ARG A 363 -13.34 26.64 31.46
C ARG A 363 -11.83 26.87 31.42
N PRO A 364 -11.01 25.95 31.97
CA PRO A 364 -9.59 25.99 31.74
C PRO A 364 -9.31 26.00 30.24
N SER A 365 -8.27 26.71 29.82
CA SER A 365 -7.84 26.69 28.42
C SER A 365 -7.47 25.27 28.00
N PRO A 366 -7.59 24.91 26.69
CA PRO A 366 -7.15 23.60 26.20
C PRO A 366 -5.71 23.28 26.59
N TYR A 367 -4.80 24.25 26.52
CA TYR A 367 -3.42 24.09 26.95
C TYR A 367 -3.31 23.79 28.46
N ALA A 368 -4.05 24.51 29.31
CA ALA A 368 -4.04 24.25 30.76
C ALA A 368 -4.56 22.85 31.10
N ARG A 369 -5.51 22.31 30.33
CA ARG A 369 -5.98 20.92 30.48
C ARG A 369 -4.89 19.91 30.10
N LEU A 370 -4.10 20.15 29.04
CA LEU A 370 -2.97 19.30 28.67
C LEU A 370 -1.86 19.33 29.70
N VAL A 371 -1.54 20.50 30.26
CA VAL A 371 -0.57 20.61 31.38
C VAL A 371 -1.05 19.84 32.61
N ALA A 372 -2.37 19.85 32.88
CA ALA A 372 -2.97 19.10 33.98
C ALA A 372 -2.96 17.58 33.78
N LEU A 373 -2.62 17.07 32.57
CA LEU A 373 -2.40 15.65 32.33
C LEU A 373 -1.27 15.11 33.21
N ASP A 374 -0.24 15.96 33.51
CA ASP A 374 0.86 15.65 34.43
C ASP A 374 1.36 14.18 34.27
N TYR A 375 1.71 13.85 33.04
CA TYR A 375 2.24 12.54 32.66
C TYR A 375 3.62 12.72 32.05
N GLU A 376 4.67 12.36 32.80
CA GLU A 376 6.06 12.64 32.45
C GLU A 376 6.45 12.32 30.98
N PRO A 377 5.98 11.17 30.41
CA PRO A 377 6.26 10.89 29.00
C PRO A 377 5.56 11.79 27.98
N PHE A 378 4.59 12.62 28.40
CA PHE A 378 3.89 13.54 27.50
C PHE A 378 4.36 14.98 27.71
N ASP A 379 4.99 15.55 26.72
CA ASP A 379 5.38 16.97 26.70
C ASP A 379 4.21 17.83 26.22
N SER A 380 3.62 18.61 27.12
CA SER A 380 2.47 19.48 26.83
C SER A 380 2.80 20.64 25.88
N ASP A 381 4.06 21.03 25.75
CA ASP A 381 4.49 22.12 24.87
C ASP A 381 4.61 21.65 23.42
N SER A 382 5.34 20.57 23.17
CA SER A 382 5.42 19.93 21.85
C SER A 382 4.19 19.08 21.54
N ARG A 383 3.44 18.65 22.55
CA ARG A 383 2.29 17.72 22.47
C ARG A 383 2.68 16.35 21.92
N GLU A 384 3.88 15.93 22.22
CA GLU A 384 4.48 14.67 21.79
C GLU A 384 4.83 13.78 22.98
N PHE A 385 4.81 12.48 22.75
CA PHE A 385 5.29 11.52 23.74
C PHE A 385 6.80 11.31 23.61
N ARG A 386 7.48 11.31 24.74
CA ARG A 386 8.91 11.01 24.84
C ARG A 386 9.16 9.90 25.86
N PRO A 387 9.84 8.84 25.47
CA PRO A 387 10.41 8.55 24.15
C PRO A 387 9.35 8.26 23.10
N HIS A 388 9.69 8.42 21.82
CA HIS A 388 8.80 8.08 20.72
C HIS A 388 8.31 6.63 20.84
N GLY A 389 7.02 6.38 20.56
CA GLY A 389 6.40 5.07 20.72
C GLY A 389 5.63 4.88 22.03
N THR A 390 5.81 5.74 23.05
CA THR A 390 5.04 5.67 24.30
C THR A 390 3.54 5.82 24.05
N GLY A 391 3.13 6.70 23.13
CA GLY A 391 1.74 6.83 22.72
C GLY A 391 1.17 5.51 22.16
N THR A 392 1.95 4.76 21.38
CA THR A 392 1.57 3.43 20.89
C THR A 392 1.29 2.45 22.03
N GLU A 393 2.16 2.42 23.03
CA GLU A 393 1.99 1.55 24.19
C GLU A 393 0.75 1.91 25.01
N VAL A 394 0.42 3.20 25.15
CA VAL A 394 -0.83 3.65 25.76
C VAL A 394 -2.03 3.10 24.99
N LEU A 395 -2.06 3.28 23.66
CA LEU A 395 -3.16 2.80 22.82
C LEU A 395 -3.30 1.27 22.89
N ARG A 396 -2.17 0.55 22.79
CA ARG A 396 -2.14 -0.92 22.91
C ARG A 396 -2.59 -1.40 24.28
N HIS A 397 -2.22 -0.71 25.35
CA HIS A 397 -2.69 -1.04 26.70
C HIS A 397 -4.21 -1.01 26.76
N PHE A 398 -4.84 0.11 26.36
CA PHE A 398 -6.29 0.19 26.34
C PHE A 398 -6.93 -0.84 25.42
N TRP A 399 -6.32 -1.11 24.27
CA TRP A 399 -6.82 -2.08 23.31
C TRP A 399 -6.80 -3.51 23.85
N ARG A 400 -5.74 -3.90 24.57
CA ARG A 400 -5.56 -5.26 25.08
C ARG A 400 -6.32 -5.50 26.38
N GLU A 401 -6.21 -4.60 27.33
CA GLU A 401 -6.74 -4.77 28.67
C GLU A 401 -8.25 -4.46 28.75
N HIS A 402 -8.76 -3.54 27.92
CA HIS A 402 -10.16 -3.09 27.97
C HIS A 402 -10.94 -3.52 26.73
N ARG A 403 -11.22 -4.83 26.65
CA ARG A 403 -11.96 -5.41 25.50
C ARG A 403 -13.37 -4.84 25.32
N ASP A 404 -14.02 -4.48 26.39
CA ASP A 404 -15.34 -3.85 26.46
C ASP A 404 -15.34 -2.44 25.85
N LEU A 405 -14.23 -1.72 25.92
CA LEU A 405 -14.09 -0.38 25.32
C LEU A 405 -13.78 -0.40 23.81
N ARG A 406 -13.33 -1.51 23.23
CA ARG A 406 -12.90 -1.57 21.80
C ARG A 406 -13.98 -1.04 20.86
N GLY A 407 -15.24 -1.41 21.08
CA GLY A 407 -16.36 -0.93 20.26
C GLY A 407 -16.54 0.58 20.33
N THR A 408 -16.45 1.13 21.54
CA THR A 408 -16.55 2.58 21.80
C THR A 408 -15.36 3.32 21.19
N LEU A 409 -14.14 2.80 21.39
CA LEU A 409 -12.92 3.37 20.83
C LEU A 409 -12.96 3.40 19.29
N LEU A 410 -13.35 2.29 18.65
CA LEU A 410 -13.45 2.25 17.18
C LEU A 410 -14.44 3.26 16.65
N THR A 411 -15.60 3.36 17.27
CA THR A 411 -16.62 4.32 16.83
C THR A 411 -16.16 5.76 17.05
N TRP A 412 -15.49 6.04 18.18
CA TRP A 412 -14.93 7.34 18.47
C TRP A 412 -13.80 7.71 17.48
N ILE A 413 -12.80 6.82 17.28
CA ILE A 413 -11.71 7.03 16.33
C ILE A 413 -12.27 7.21 14.91
N GLY A 414 -13.26 6.40 14.52
CA GLY A 414 -13.92 6.50 13.22
C GLY A 414 -14.61 7.84 13.00
N GLU A 415 -15.04 8.51 14.07
CA GLU A 415 -15.70 9.80 13.99
C GLU A 415 -14.76 11.01 14.01
N LEU A 416 -13.52 10.87 14.52
CA LEU A 416 -12.60 12.00 14.65
C LEU A 416 -12.44 12.79 13.34
N PRO A 417 -12.17 12.18 12.18
CA PRO A 417 -12.02 12.92 10.92
C PRO A 417 -13.32 13.55 10.40
N HIS A 418 -14.48 13.17 10.96
CA HIS A 418 -15.77 13.69 10.56
C HIS A 418 -16.27 14.83 11.47
N ARG A 419 -15.82 14.83 12.71
CA ARG A 419 -16.39 15.68 13.77
C ARG A 419 -15.48 16.81 14.21
N ILE A 420 -14.18 16.62 14.13
CA ILE A 420 -13.22 17.67 14.48
C ILE A 420 -13.02 18.54 13.23
N VAL A 421 -13.37 19.80 13.36
CA VAL A 421 -13.24 20.78 12.29
C VAL A 421 -11.78 21.27 12.25
N ASP A 422 -11.26 21.49 11.04
CA ASP A 422 -9.94 22.10 10.78
C ASP A 422 -8.73 21.29 11.30
N LEU A 423 -8.85 19.95 11.42
CA LEU A 423 -7.67 19.10 11.57
C LEU A 423 -6.74 19.28 10.37
N ALA A 424 -5.49 19.56 10.63
CA ALA A 424 -4.47 19.63 9.58
C ALA A 424 -4.28 18.27 8.90
N GLN A 425 -3.82 18.28 7.66
CA GLN A 425 -3.56 17.03 6.93
C GLN A 425 -2.54 16.17 7.67
N GLU A 426 -1.49 16.79 8.21
CA GLU A 426 -0.45 16.09 8.98
C GLU A 426 -1.01 15.43 10.25
N ASP A 427 -2.00 16.04 10.92
CA ASP A 427 -2.65 15.46 12.10
C ASP A 427 -3.47 14.22 11.73
N LEU A 428 -4.18 14.29 10.58
CA LEU A 428 -4.93 13.16 10.04
C LEU A 428 -4.02 12.03 9.58
N GLU A 429 -2.88 12.33 8.99
CA GLU A 429 -1.88 11.35 8.59
C GLU A 429 -1.26 10.65 9.81
N ARG A 430 -0.93 11.41 10.85
CA ARG A 430 -0.46 10.83 12.13
C ARG A 430 -1.51 9.94 12.79
N LEU A 431 -2.78 10.36 12.75
CA LEU A 431 -3.89 9.53 13.21
C LEU A 431 -3.94 8.20 12.45
N ALA A 432 -3.80 8.23 11.12
CA ALA A 432 -3.80 7.01 10.32
C ALA A 432 -2.60 6.10 10.65
N ASP A 433 -1.41 6.67 10.80
CA ASP A 433 -0.19 5.93 11.17
C ASP A 433 -0.34 5.29 12.56
N ARG A 434 -0.89 6.03 13.52
CA ARG A 434 -1.16 5.52 14.87
C ARG A 434 -2.20 4.39 14.86
N CYS A 435 -3.24 4.51 14.04
CA CYS A 435 -4.24 3.46 13.88
C CYS A 435 -3.68 2.23 13.14
N ALA A 436 -2.70 2.40 12.24
CA ALA A 436 -2.05 1.27 11.58
C ALA A 436 -1.34 0.33 12.58
N GLU A 437 -0.83 0.86 13.68
CA GLU A 437 -0.18 0.08 14.72
C GLU A 437 -1.14 -0.84 15.50
N LEU A 438 -2.46 -0.56 15.46
CA LEU A 438 -3.47 -1.49 15.99
C LEU A 438 -3.59 -2.78 15.16
N ALA A 439 -3.09 -2.79 13.93
CA ALA A 439 -3.15 -3.97 13.07
C ALA A 439 -2.45 -5.19 13.69
N ASP A 440 -1.40 -4.97 14.48
CA ASP A 440 -0.68 -6.03 15.20
C ASP A 440 -1.63 -6.81 16.15
N ASP A 441 -2.59 -6.12 16.72
CA ASP A 441 -3.54 -6.69 17.67
C ASP A 441 -4.88 -7.06 17.03
N ASP A 442 -5.35 -6.28 16.04
CA ASP A 442 -6.67 -6.47 15.42
C ASP A 442 -6.76 -5.87 14.01
N VAL A 443 -6.43 -6.67 13.01
CA VAL A 443 -6.58 -6.30 11.59
C VAL A 443 -8.01 -5.89 11.23
N SER A 444 -9.02 -6.49 11.90
CA SER A 444 -10.43 -6.17 11.65
C SER A 444 -10.79 -4.76 12.11
N ALA A 445 -10.12 -4.26 13.15
CA ALA A 445 -10.28 -2.88 13.62
C ALA A 445 -9.82 -1.88 12.55
N VAL A 446 -8.65 -2.10 11.97
CA VAL A 446 -8.08 -1.27 10.89
C VAL A 446 -9.01 -1.25 9.67
N LEU A 447 -9.51 -2.40 9.25
CA LEU A 447 -10.44 -2.50 8.12
C LEU A 447 -11.75 -1.76 8.38
N ARG A 448 -12.26 -1.82 9.62
CA ARG A 448 -13.47 -1.07 10.01
C ARG A 448 -13.23 0.43 10.01
N LEU A 449 -12.11 0.90 10.55
CA LEU A 449 -11.76 2.32 10.54
C LEU A 449 -11.63 2.86 9.12
N ALA A 450 -10.95 2.14 8.22
CA ALA A 450 -10.82 2.53 6.83
C ALA A 450 -12.19 2.64 6.13
N ALA A 451 -13.09 1.68 6.36
CA ALA A 451 -14.44 1.70 5.81
C ALA A 451 -15.28 2.85 6.41
N GLU A 452 -15.15 3.11 7.72
CA GLU A 452 -15.87 4.19 8.40
C GLU A 452 -15.44 5.58 7.91
N TRP A 453 -14.14 5.78 7.70
CA TRP A 453 -13.60 7.06 7.19
C TRP A 453 -14.03 7.35 5.75
N THR A 454 -14.29 6.33 4.93
CA THR A 454 -14.77 6.50 3.56
C THR A 454 -16.29 6.54 3.44
N ALA A 455 -17.04 6.10 4.46
CA ALA A 455 -18.49 6.09 4.44
C ALA A 455 -19.06 7.52 4.27
N ILE A 456 -19.92 7.68 3.27
CA ILE A 456 -20.71 8.91 3.12
C ILE A 456 -21.81 8.86 4.18
N ARG A 457 -21.64 9.61 5.27
CA ARG A 457 -22.71 9.77 6.25
C ARG A 457 -23.75 10.71 5.65
N SER A 458 -24.87 10.15 5.20
CA SER A 458 -26.07 10.88 4.83
C SER A 458 -26.69 11.52 6.09
N GLY A 459 -26.05 12.57 6.58
CA GLY A 459 -26.60 13.42 7.66
C GLY A 459 -27.46 14.48 7.03
N GLY A 460 -28.76 14.44 7.34
CA GLY A 460 -29.87 15.21 6.81
C GLY A 460 -29.54 16.61 6.29
N ASN A 461 -30.08 16.94 5.13
CA ASN A 461 -30.02 18.24 4.46
C ASN A 461 -28.62 18.76 4.11
N ALA A 462 -27.76 17.93 3.54
CA ALA A 462 -26.53 18.41 2.91
C ALA A 462 -26.89 19.13 1.60
N ASP A 463 -26.72 20.44 1.61
CA ASP A 463 -26.82 21.28 0.43
C ASP A 463 -25.73 20.88 -0.57
N PRO A 464 -26.03 20.41 -1.79
CA PRO A 464 -25.05 19.88 -2.73
C PRO A 464 -24.03 20.92 -3.23
N GLU A 465 -24.19 22.19 -2.90
CA GLU A 465 -23.32 23.29 -3.33
C GLU A 465 -22.12 23.57 -2.38
N LYS A 466 -22.01 22.91 -1.23
CA LYS A 466 -20.89 23.20 -0.31
C LYS A 466 -19.59 22.50 -0.75
N THR A 467 -18.76 23.23 -1.45
CA THR A 467 -17.39 22.86 -1.86
C THR A 467 -16.51 22.34 -0.69
N SER A 468 -16.85 22.71 0.53
CA SER A 468 -16.17 22.27 1.76
C SER A 468 -16.36 20.77 2.03
N ASP A 469 -17.53 20.20 1.71
CA ASP A 469 -17.86 18.80 1.99
C ASP A 469 -17.07 17.84 1.09
N HIS A 470 -16.81 18.23 -0.16
CA HIS A 470 -16.00 17.42 -1.09
C HIS A 470 -14.54 17.34 -0.68
N ARG A 471 -13.94 18.46 -0.25
CA ARG A 471 -12.55 18.49 0.22
C ARG A 471 -12.36 17.65 1.46
N THR A 472 -13.27 17.77 2.43
CA THR A 472 -13.24 16.96 3.64
C THR A 472 -13.44 15.48 3.37
N ALA A 473 -14.31 15.10 2.43
CA ALA A 473 -14.49 13.70 2.02
C ALA A 473 -13.21 13.14 1.33
N GLN A 474 -12.53 13.96 0.55
CA GLN A 474 -11.25 13.59 -0.08
C GLN A 474 -10.14 13.35 0.96
N TYR A 475 -10.00 14.24 1.94
CA TYR A 475 -9.02 14.06 3.03
C TYR A 475 -9.28 12.78 3.82
N ARG A 476 -10.53 12.50 4.18
CA ARG A 476 -10.89 11.25 4.89
C ARG A 476 -10.54 10.01 4.07
N ARG A 477 -10.73 10.05 2.76
CA ARG A 477 -10.36 8.95 1.88
C ARG A 477 -8.85 8.80 1.81
N SER A 478 -8.08 9.89 1.71
CA SER A 478 -6.61 9.82 1.66
C SER A 478 -6.02 9.17 2.92
N ILE A 479 -6.55 9.47 4.10
CA ILE A 479 -6.10 8.81 5.34
C ILE A 479 -6.50 7.32 5.40
N ALA A 480 -7.66 6.95 4.85
CA ALA A 480 -8.04 5.54 4.74
C ALA A 480 -7.12 4.78 3.77
N VAL A 481 -6.75 5.40 2.64
CA VAL A 481 -5.75 4.88 1.71
C VAL A 481 -4.40 4.71 2.42
N ARG A 482 -3.94 5.74 3.15
CA ARG A 482 -2.69 5.68 3.91
C ARG A 482 -2.70 4.53 4.92
N LEU A 483 -3.74 4.45 5.75
CA LEU A 483 -3.93 3.39 6.73
C LEU A 483 -3.81 1.99 6.10
N LEU A 484 -4.57 1.76 5.02
CA LEU A 484 -4.57 0.45 4.35
C LEU A 484 -3.28 0.19 3.57
N THR A 485 -2.64 1.21 2.99
CA THR A 485 -1.36 1.06 2.30
C THR A 485 -0.27 0.67 3.28
N THR A 486 -0.14 1.39 4.40
CA THR A 486 0.84 1.08 5.44
C THR A 486 0.67 -0.36 5.96
N THR A 487 -0.57 -0.77 6.24
CA THR A 487 -0.84 -2.12 6.73
C THR A 487 -0.78 -3.19 5.64
N ALA A 488 -1.15 -2.89 4.39
CA ALA A 488 -1.06 -3.83 3.27
C ALA A 488 0.39 -4.13 2.86
N THR A 489 1.32 -3.20 3.10
CA THR A 489 2.75 -3.38 2.84
C THR A 489 3.49 -4.02 4.01
N ASP A 490 2.85 -4.18 5.15
CA ASP A 490 3.43 -4.90 6.28
C ASP A 490 3.59 -6.40 5.95
N PRO A 491 4.79 -6.98 6.13
CA PRO A 491 5.04 -8.37 5.78
C PRO A 491 4.21 -9.38 6.57
N ALA A 492 3.97 -9.11 7.86
CA ALA A 492 3.28 -10.03 8.76
C ALA A 492 1.75 -9.96 8.61
N LEU A 493 1.22 -8.75 8.45
CA LEU A 493 -0.23 -8.49 8.52
C LEU A 493 -0.85 -8.19 7.16
N GLY A 494 -0.02 -7.76 6.20
CA GLY A 494 -0.47 -7.25 4.91
C GLY A 494 -1.27 -8.26 4.10
N THR A 495 -1.02 -9.56 4.26
CA THR A 495 -1.77 -10.61 3.58
C THR A 495 -3.27 -10.51 3.85
N ARG A 496 -3.68 -10.35 5.11
CA ARG A 496 -5.09 -10.22 5.50
C ARG A 496 -5.75 -8.96 4.91
N ILE A 497 -5.00 -7.86 4.87
CA ILE A 497 -5.48 -6.62 4.24
C ILE A 497 -5.64 -6.83 2.73
N ARG A 498 -4.63 -7.39 2.06
CA ARG A 498 -4.66 -7.67 0.62
C ARG A 498 -5.77 -8.65 0.23
N ASP A 499 -6.09 -9.66 1.06
CA ASP A 499 -7.22 -10.57 0.86
C ASP A 499 -8.57 -9.85 1.04
N LYS A 500 -8.65 -8.91 1.99
CA LYS A 500 -9.85 -8.10 2.15
C LYS A 500 -10.05 -7.15 0.97
N LEU A 501 -8.99 -6.56 0.44
CA LEU A 501 -9.04 -5.77 -0.80
C LEU A 501 -9.54 -6.62 -1.98
N LEU A 502 -9.14 -7.89 -2.09
CA LEU A 502 -9.70 -8.82 -3.09
C LEU A 502 -11.20 -9.05 -2.87
N THR A 503 -11.63 -9.22 -1.63
CA THR A 503 -13.06 -9.35 -1.33
C THR A 503 -13.81 -8.07 -1.72
N TRP A 504 -13.30 -6.90 -1.35
CA TRP A 504 -13.92 -5.61 -1.69
C TRP A 504 -13.92 -5.33 -3.21
N SER A 505 -12.90 -5.76 -3.94
CA SER A 505 -12.89 -5.63 -5.39
C SER A 505 -14.01 -6.43 -6.06
N ARG A 506 -14.43 -7.56 -5.48
CA ARG A 506 -15.50 -8.44 -6.02
C ARG A 506 -16.88 -8.06 -5.51
N THR A 507 -17.04 -7.78 -4.23
CA THR A 507 -18.34 -7.69 -3.56
C THR A 507 -18.55 -6.39 -2.78
N GLY A 508 -17.61 -5.47 -2.80
CA GLY A 508 -17.70 -4.19 -2.11
C GLY A 508 -18.76 -3.26 -2.71
N ASN A 509 -19.18 -2.26 -1.93
CA ASN A 509 -19.97 -1.13 -2.44
C ASN A 509 -19.08 -0.14 -3.23
N ALA A 510 -19.66 0.90 -3.81
CA ALA A 510 -18.92 1.87 -4.63
C ALA A 510 -17.76 2.52 -3.87
N GLU A 511 -17.96 2.91 -2.61
CA GLU A 511 -16.94 3.55 -1.79
C GLU A 511 -15.76 2.61 -1.49
N THR A 512 -16.03 1.37 -1.07
CA THR A 512 -14.98 0.39 -0.79
C THR A 512 -14.26 -0.07 -2.05
N ARG A 513 -14.93 -0.09 -3.21
CA ARG A 513 -14.31 -0.36 -4.51
C ARG A 513 -13.38 0.78 -4.92
N LEU A 514 -13.82 2.01 -4.77
CA LEU A 514 -13.01 3.18 -5.06
C LEU A 514 -11.77 3.23 -4.14
N LEU A 515 -11.96 3.02 -2.84
CA LEU A 515 -10.87 2.89 -1.88
C LEU A 515 -9.90 1.76 -2.28
N THR A 516 -10.43 0.61 -2.71
CA THR A 516 -9.60 -0.51 -3.16
C THR A 516 -8.76 -0.14 -4.39
N ALA A 517 -9.31 0.60 -5.37
CA ALA A 517 -8.56 1.04 -6.54
C ALA A 517 -7.41 1.99 -6.15
N GLU A 518 -7.66 2.94 -5.25
CA GLU A 518 -6.67 3.89 -4.75
C GLU A 518 -5.56 3.19 -3.93
N VAL A 519 -5.91 2.24 -3.07
CA VAL A 519 -4.92 1.42 -2.33
C VAL A 519 -4.10 0.57 -3.30
N CYS A 520 -4.73 -0.03 -4.32
CA CYS A 520 -4.02 -0.79 -5.36
C CYS A 520 -3.04 0.08 -6.14
N ALA A 521 -3.37 1.35 -6.43
CA ALA A 521 -2.42 2.29 -7.02
C ALA A 521 -1.20 2.50 -6.12
N ALA A 522 -1.43 2.71 -4.82
CA ALA A 522 -0.37 2.95 -3.84
C ALA A 522 0.55 1.74 -3.62
N ILE A 523 -0.01 0.52 -3.55
CA ILE A 523 0.79 -0.70 -3.36
C ILE A 523 1.32 -1.29 -4.67
N GLY A 524 0.91 -0.75 -5.83
CA GLY A 524 1.20 -1.32 -7.14
C GLY A 524 2.69 -1.44 -7.46
N LYS A 525 3.51 -0.50 -6.99
CA LYS A 525 4.97 -0.57 -7.12
C LYS A 525 5.57 -1.74 -6.34
N SER A 526 5.02 -2.07 -5.17
CA SER A 526 5.49 -3.14 -4.31
C SER A 526 4.89 -4.51 -4.66
N PHE A 527 3.62 -4.53 -5.05
CA PHE A 527 2.84 -5.73 -5.33
C PHE A 527 2.05 -5.60 -6.65
N PRO A 528 2.73 -5.44 -7.81
CA PRO A 528 2.07 -5.10 -9.08
C PRO A 528 1.04 -6.16 -9.50
N ARG A 529 1.39 -7.45 -9.44
CA ARG A 529 0.47 -8.54 -9.79
C ARG A 529 -0.77 -8.55 -8.91
N ILE A 530 -0.55 -8.38 -7.59
CA ILE A 530 -1.63 -8.34 -6.60
C ILE A 530 -2.57 -7.17 -6.90
N ALA A 531 -2.02 -5.98 -7.10
CA ALA A 531 -2.77 -4.78 -7.42
C ALA A 531 -3.56 -4.93 -8.73
N LEU A 532 -2.90 -5.37 -9.82
CA LEU A 532 -3.54 -5.57 -11.12
C LEU A 532 -4.65 -6.62 -11.08
N THR A 533 -4.51 -7.69 -10.28
CA THR A 533 -5.58 -8.68 -10.11
C THR A 533 -6.83 -8.08 -9.44
N ARG A 534 -6.68 -7.18 -8.44
CA ARG A 534 -7.81 -6.50 -7.81
C ARG A 534 -8.44 -5.49 -8.77
N LEU A 535 -7.62 -4.75 -9.50
CA LEU A 535 -8.08 -3.82 -10.54
C LEU A 535 -8.81 -4.54 -11.68
N LYS A 536 -8.39 -5.76 -12.06
CA LYS A 536 -9.11 -6.64 -12.99
C LYS A 536 -10.57 -6.84 -12.56
N HIS A 537 -10.80 -7.17 -11.28
CA HIS A 537 -12.16 -7.37 -10.76
C HIS A 537 -12.96 -6.07 -10.66
N LEU A 538 -12.29 -4.95 -10.33
CA LEU A 538 -12.96 -3.65 -10.30
C LEU A 538 -13.38 -3.18 -11.68
N ALA A 539 -12.64 -3.54 -12.72
CA ALA A 539 -12.95 -3.20 -14.12
C ALA A 539 -14.22 -3.86 -14.67
N ASP A 540 -14.80 -4.83 -13.96
CA ASP A 540 -16.08 -5.46 -14.34
C ASP A 540 -17.29 -4.61 -13.99
N PHE A 541 -17.13 -3.53 -13.22
CA PHE A 541 -18.25 -2.71 -12.77
C PHE A 541 -18.39 -1.43 -13.61
N GLU A 542 -19.62 -1.06 -13.91
CA GLU A 542 -19.98 0.14 -14.67
C GLU A 542 -20.18 1.35 -13.73
N ASP A 543 -19.14 1.69 -12.94
CA ASP A 543 -19.12 2.89 -12.10
C ASP A 543 -18.05 3.84 -12.61
N GLN A 544 -18.45 5.05 -13.00
CA GLN A 544 -17.56 6.04 -13.62
C GLN A 544 -16.40 6.44 -12.71
N PHE A 545 -16.63 6.58 -11.41
CA PHE A 545 -15.60 6.98 -10.45
C PHE A 545 -14.61 5.85 -10.20
N VAL A 546 -15.12 4.63 -10.03
CA VAL A 546 -14.29 3.43 -9.88
C VAL A 546 -13.47 3.21 -11.14
N ASN A 547 -14.07 3.30 -12.32
CA ASN A 547 -13.38 3.10 -13.60
C ASN A 547 -12.28 4.14 -13.83
N SER A 548 -12.52 5.41 -13.47
CA SER A 548 -11.52 6.46 -13.53
C SER A 548 -10.33 6.17 -12.61
N ALA A 549 -10.60 5.74 -11.37
CA ALA A 549 -9.56 5.37 -10.42
C ALA A 549 -8.77 4.12 -10.87
N VAL A 550 -9.46 3.11 -11.40
CA VAL A 550 -8.82 1.90 -11.97
C VAL A 550 -7.90 2.29 -13.13
N LEU A 551 -8.39 3.12 -14.07
CA LEU A 551 -7.59 3.58 -15.21
C LEU A 551 -6.33 4.32 -14.76
N GLN A 552 -6.44 5.19 -13.77
CA GLN A 552 -5.30 5.91 -13.20
C GLN A 552 -4.31 4.96 -12.51
N ALA A 553 -4.81 4.05 -11.67
CA ALA A 553 -3.99 3.06 -10.99
C ALA A 553 -3.21 2.17 -11.97
N VAL A 554 -3.88 1.68 -13.01
CA VAL A 554 -3.24 0.84 -14.04
C VAL A 554 -2.18 1.60 -14.82
N ARG A 555 -2.41 2.89 -15.14
CA ARG A 555 -1.40 3.74 -15.79
C ARG A 555 -0.17 3.93 -14.93
N GLN A 556 -0.36 4.21 -13.64
CA GLN A 556 0.74 4.39 -12.71
C GLN A 556 1.56 3.11 -12.57
N ILE A 557 0.89 1.98 -12.33
CA ILE A 557 1.55 0.67 -12.21
C ILE A 557 2.27 0.30 -13.52
N GLY A 558 1.64 0.53 -14.66
CA GLY A 558 2.25 0.27 -15.97
C GLY A 558 3.49 1.12 -16.24
N ALA A 559 3.46 2.39 -15.80
CA ALA A 559 4.63 3.28 -15.88
C ALA A 559 5.80 2.79 -14.99
N ASP A 560 5.50 2.22 -13.82
CA ASP A 560 6.52 1.71 -12.89
C ASP A 560 7.11 0.36 -13.33
N LEU A 561 6.30 -0.52 -13.95
CA LEU A 561 6.70 -1.86 -14.36
C LEU A 561 7.52 -1.92 -15.66
N GLY A 562 7.30 -0.96 -16.57
CA GLY A 562 7.71 -1.09 -17.97
C GLY A 562 6.75 -1.93 -18.82
N THR A 563 6.80 -1.71 -20.13
CA THR A 563 5.79 -2.21 -21.07
C THR A 563 5.69 -3.74 -21.10
N SER A 564 6.80 -4.45 -21.12
CA SER A 564 6.82 -5.92 -21.25
C SER A 564 6.20 -6.63 -20.06
N SER A 565 6.62 -6.26 -18.84
CA SER A 565 6.06 -6.82 -17.60
C SER A 565 4.58 -6.45 -17.42
N PHE A 566 4.22 -5.22 -17.78
CA PHE A 566 2.83 -4.77 -17.76
C PHE A 566 1.93 -5.61 -18.67
N LEU A 567 2.32 -5.80 -19.95
CA LEU A 567 1.56 -6.60 -20.92
C LEU A 567 1.37 -8.04 -20.45
N ARG A 568 2.40 -8.64 -19.82
CA ARG A 568 2.31 -9.97 -19.24
C ARG A 568 1.21 -10.08 -18.18
N TYR A 569 1.17 -9.16 -17.22
CA TYR A 569 0.16 -9.19 -16.16
C TYR A 569 -1.24 -8.86 -16.65
N VAL A 570 -1.39 -7.91 -17.56
CA VAL A 570 -2.72 -7.55 -18.07
C VAL A 570 -3.26 -8.54 -19.11
N SER A 571 -2.44 -9.45 -19.63
CA SER A 571 -2.92 -10.56 -20.46
C SER A 571 -3.89 -11.49 -19.71
N GLU A 572 -3.78 -11.60 -18.39
CA GLU A 572 -4.74 -12.33 -17.55
C GLU A 572 -6.14 -11.67 -17.53
N TRP A 573 -6.27 -10.41 -17.96
CA TRP A 573 -7.54 -9.69 -17.97
C TRP A 573 -8.49 -10.16 -19.08
N PHE A 574 -7.98 -10.86 -20.08
CA PHE A 574 -8.80 -11.44 -21.17
C PHE A 574 -9.61 -12.65 -20.70
N GLU A 575 -9.21 -13.32 -19.63
CA GLU A 575 -9.92 -14.47 -19.11
C GLU A 575 -11.31 -14.10 -18.59
N ASN A 576 -12.37 -14.64 -19.19
CA ASN A 576 -13.76 -14.37 -18.82
C ASN A 576 -14.08 -12.86 -18.72
N ALA A 577 -13.53 -12.09 -19.66
CA ALA A 577 -13.62 -10.64 -19.63
C ALA A 577 -15.03 -10.13 -19.95
N THR A 578 -15.50 -9.16 -19.18
CA THR A 578 -16.70 -8.39 -19.50
C THR A 578 -16.36 -7.31 -20.55
N PRO A 579 -17.35 -6.83 -21.33
CA PRO A 579 -17.13 -5.70 -22.25
C PRO A 579 -16.57 -4.45 -21.56
N ALA A 580 -17.03 -4.16 -20.35
CA ALA A 580 -16.53 -3.05 -19.54
C ALA A 580 -15.02 -3.21 -19.24
N ARG A 581 -14.60 -4.41 -18.82
CA ARG A 581 -13.17 -4.71 -18.56
C ARG A 581 -12.33 -4.57 -19.82
N LEU A 582 -12.79 -5.10 -20.97
CA LEU A 582 -12.06 -4.99 -22.24
C LEU A 582 -11.89 -3.54 -22.68
N ASN A 583 -12.92 -2.73 -22.54
CA ASN A 583 -12.86 -1.29 -22.85
C ASN A 583 -11.84 -0.58 -21.94
N LEU A 584 -11.86 -0.84 -20.64
CA LEU A 584 -10.94 -0.22 -19.67
C LEU A 584 -9.51 -0.72 -19.91
N LEU A 585 -9.32 -2.00 -20.23
CA LEU A 585 -8.02 -2.54 -20.61
C LEU A 585 -7.47 -1.83 -21.86
N ALA A 586 -8.30 -1.65 -22.88
CA ALA A 586 -7.92 -0.96 -24.10
C ALA A 586 -7.48 0.49 -23.83
N GLN A 587 -8.22 1.22 -22.98
CA GLN A 587 -7.85 2.57 -22.58
C GLN A 587 -6.54 2.60 -21.78
N SER A 588 -6.35 1.64 -20.87
CA SER A 588 -5.17 1.55 -20.01
C SER A 588 -3.90 1.26 -20.81
N VAL A 589 -3.95 0.25 -21.68
CA VAL A 589 -2.80 -0.14 -22.51
C VAL A 589 -2.42 0.99 -23.45
N ALA A 590 -3.38 1.59 -24.15
CA ALA A 590 -3.10 2.72 -25.04
C ALA A 590 -2.42 3.89 -24.29
N ALA A 591 -2.83 4.15 -23.05
CA ALA A 591 -2.25 5.23 -22.25
C ALA A 591 -0.83 4.91 -21.71
N VAL A 592 -0.55 3.67 -21.33
CA VAL A 592 0.79 3.24 -20.87
C VAL A 592 1.79 3.29 -22.02
N LEU A 593 1.38 2.86 -23.20
CA LEU A 593 2.24 2.85 -24.40
C LEU A 593 2.69 4.24 -24.84
N VAL A 594 1.83 5.25 -24.69
CA VAL A 594 2.19 6.65 -25.05
C VAL A 594 3.27 7.22 -24.12
N THR A 595 3.37 6.71 -22.88
CA THR A 595 4.30 7.26 -21.89
C THR A 595 5.72 6.67 -21.96
N ARG A 596 5.91 5.50 -22.56
CA ARG A 596 7.22 4.84 -22.65
C ARG A 596 7.37 3.99 -23.91
N ALA A 597 8.08 4.52 -24.89
CA ALA A 597 8.61 3.73 -26.02
C ALA A 597 9.91 3.00 -25.60
N GLU A 598 9.85 2.16 -24.59
CA GLU A 598 10.97 1.32 -24.18
C GLU A 598 11.02 0.05 -25.04
N GLN A 599 12.15 -0.66 -24.96
CA GLN A 599 12.35 -1.93 -25.63
C GLN A 599 11.26 -2.91 -25.20
N VAL A 600 10.44 -3.34 -26.16
CA VAL A 600 9.32 -4.26 -25.92
C VAL A 600 9.78 -5.67 -26.21
N ASP A 601 9.63 -6.59 -25.25
CA ASP A 601 9.91 -8.01 -25.45
C ASP A 601 8.85 -8.61 -26.37
N ILE A 602 9.33 -9.35 -27.37
CA ILE A 602 8.47 -9.90 -28.43
C ILE A 602 7.43 -10.88 -27.88
N GLU A 603 7.82 -11.78 -26.97
CA GLU A 603 6.94 -12.84 -26.48
C GLU A 603 5.76 -12.34 -25.64
N PRO A 604 5.93 -11.51 -24.58
CA PRO A 604 4.81 -10.95 -23.83
C PRO A 604 3.88 -10.11 -24.70
N ALA A 605 4.43 -9.34 -25.63
CA ALA A 605 3.65 -8.54 -26.56
C ALA A 605 2.86 -9.41 -27.54
N THR A 606 3.48 -10.45 -28.11
CA THR A 606 2.81 -11.39 -29.02
C THR A 606 1.66 -12.13 -28.30
N SER A 607 1.89 -12.56 -27.06
CA SER A 607 0.86 -13.21 -26.24
C SER A 607 -0.31 -12.27 -25.98
N PHE A 608 -0.04 -11.02 -25.57
CA PHE A 608 -1.07 -10.00 -25.37
C PHE A 608 -1.90 -9.77 -26.65
N TRP A 609 -1.23 -9.55 -27.78
CA TRP A 609 -1.90 -9.27 -29.04
C TRP A 609 -2.74 -10.45 -29.55
N ARG A 610 -2.28 -11.69 -29.30
CA ARG A 610 -3.07 -12.89 -29.64
C ARG A 610 -4.38 -12.92 -28.87
N HIS A 611 -4.34 -12.69 -27.56
CA HIS A 611 -5.57 -12.61 -26.75
C HIS A 611 -6.45 -11.43 -27.16
N ALA A 612 -5.84 -10.27 -27.47
CA ALA A 612 -6.59 -9.09 -27.92
C ALA A 612 -7.35 -9.35 -29.23
N LEU A 613 -6.70 -9.97 -30.22
CA LEU A 613 -7.34 -10.36 -31.49
C LEU A 613 -8.48 -11.36 -31.31
N ASP A 614 -8.36 -12.30 -30.36
CA ASP A 614 -9.37 -13.32 -30.13
C ASP A 614 -10.57 -12.79 -29.33
N THR A 615 -10.40 -11.74 -28.51
CA THR A 615 -11.39 -11.42 -27.47
C THR A 615 -11.91 -9.99 -27.53
N MET A 616 -11.10 -9.02 -27.99
CA MET A 616 -11.51 -7.61 -27.98
C MET A 616 -12.57 -7.29 -29.03
N PRO A 617 -13.57 -6.45 -28.69
CA PRO A 617 -14.43 -5.83 -29.68
C PRO A 617 -13.61 -5.00 -30.71
N PRO A 618 -14.03 -4.92 -31.97
CA PRO A 618 -13.28 -4.22 -33.02
C PRO A 618 -12.92 -2.77 -32.70
N GLU A 619 -13.78 -2.04 -31.99
CA GLU A 619 -13.55 -0.66 -31.58
C GLU A 619 -12.44 -0.55 -30.53
N ASP A 620 -12.43 -1.45 -29.55
CA ASP A 620 -11.41 -1.47 -28.50
C ASP A 620 -10.06 -1.95 -29.06
N LEU A 621 -10.08 -2.99 -29.90
CA LEU A 621 -8.89 -3.44 -30.63
C LEU A 621 -8.27 -2.31 -31.45
N ARG A 622 -9.10 -1.57 -32.21
CA ARG A 622 -8.64 -0.40 -32.97
C ARG A 622 -7.97 0.66 -32.10
N ARG A 623 -8.54 0.95 -30.93
CA ARG A 623 -7.98 1.93 -29.99
C ARG A 623 -6.59 1.50 -29.49
N VAL A 624 -6.42 0.24 -29.13
CA VAL A 624 -5.13 -0.28 -28.65
C VAL A 624 -4.10 -0.31 -29.77
N VAL A 625 -4.49 -0.77 -30.97
CA VAL A 625 -3.60 -0.77 -32.15
C VAL A 625 -3.16 0.62 -32.51
N ALA A 626 -4.07 1.62 -32.47
CA ALA A 626 -3.74 3.01 -32.72
C ALA A 626 -2.73 3.56 -31.70
N GLY A 627 -2.93 3.28 -30.42
CA GLY A 627 -1.99 3.66 -29.35
C GLY A 627 -0.61 3.01 -29.53
N TRP A 628 -0.58 1.72 -29.84
CA TRP A 628 0.66 0.98 -30.12
C TRP A 628 1.43 1.52 -31.31
N LEU A 629 0.75 1.75 -32.45
CA LEU A 629 1.39 2.29 -33.64
C LEU A 629 1.86 3.75 -33.45
N SER A 630 1.14 4.55 -32.66
CA SER A 630 1.57 5.88 -32.31
C SER A 630 2.86 5.85 -31.48
N ALA A 631 2.95 4.96 -30.50
CA ALA A 631 4.16 4.76 -29.71
C ALA A 631 5.34 4.23 -30.57
N ALA A 632 5.05 3.33 -31.53
CA ALA A 632 6.05 2.83 -32.46
C ALA A 632 6.63 3.94 -33.37
N VAL A 633 5.82 4.89 -33.78
CA VAL A 633 6.28 6.04 -34.61
C VAL A 633 7.23 6.94 -33.84
N GLU A 634 7.01 7.15 -32.55
CA GLU A 634 7.88 7.95 -31.69
C GLU A 634 9.17 7.24 -31.30
N ALA A 635 9.21 5.90 -31.43
CA ALA A 635 10.37 5.10 -31.13
C ALA A 635 11.49 5.24 -32.21
N PRO A 636 12.79 5.01 -31.83
CA PRO A 636 13.89 4.89 -32.78
C PRO A 636 13.62 3.82 -33.85
N PRO A 637 14.16 3.94 -35.08
CA PRO A 637 13.84 3.03 -36.19
C PRO A 637 13.99 1.54 -35.86
N ALA A 638 15.07 1.14 -35.17
CA ALA A 638 15.30 -0.24 -34.79
C ALA A 638 14.27 -0.79 -33.80
N GLN A 639 13.76 0.06 -32.88
CA GLN A 639 12.71 -0.32 -31.94
C GLN A 639 11.33 -0.34 -32.61
N ARG A 640 11.11 0.52 -33.61
CA ARG A 640 9.86 0.52 -34.40
C ARG A 640 9.62 -0.81 -35.07
N ASP A 641 10.65 -1.40 -35.70
CA ASP A 641 10.56 -2.71 -36.34
C ASP A 641 10.26 -3.79 -35.29
N ALA A 642 10.90 -3.74 -34.12
CA ALA A 642 10.64 -4.64 -33.00
C ALA A 642 9.21 -4.51 -32.45
N MET A 643 8.57 -3.35 -32.55
CA MET A 643 7.18 -3.15 -32.15
C MET A 643 6.17 -3.64 -33.20
N VAL A 644 6.51 -3.70 -34.48
CA VAL A 644 5.65 -4.26 -35.53
C VAL A 644 5.62 -5.80 -35.49
N GLU A 645 6.73 -6.43 -35.16
CA GLU A 645 6.90 -7.88 -35.16
C GLU A 645 5.87 -8.62 -34.27
N PRO A 646 5.60 -8.23 -33.00
CA PRO A 646 4.59 -8.90 -32.18
C PRO A 646 3.17 -8.85 -32.76
N LEU A 647 2.80 -7.79 -33.51
CA LEU A 647 1.53 -7.69 -34.17
C LEU A 647 1.36 -8.74 -35.25
N VAL A 648 2.41 -8.97 -36.04
CA VAL A 648 2.45 -9.98 -37.10
C VAL A 648 2.46 -11.38 -36.50
N LEU A 649 3.35 -11.66 -35.54
CA LEU A 649 3.45 -12.97 -34.91
C LEU A 649 2.16 -13.38 -34.16
N ALA A 650 1.43 -12.42 -33.63
CA ALA A 650 0.16 -12.68 -32.93
C ALA A 650 -0.92 -13.23 -33.86
N THR A 651 -0.89 -12.89 -35.17
CA THR A 651 -1.86 -13.42 -36.14
C THR A 651 -1.68 -14.91 -36.35
N GLY A 652 -0.45 -15.44 -36.23
CA GLY A 652 -0.14 -16.89 -36.36
C GLY A 652 -0.61 -17.47 -37.69
N SER A 653 -0.58 -16.68 -38.78
CA SER A 653 -1.11 -17.05 -40.13
C SER A 653 -2.59 -17.45 -40.13
N ASP A 654 -3.37 -17.01 -39.12
CA ASP A 654 -4.83 -17.17 -39.09
C ASP A 654 -5.49 -16.05 -39.90
N PRO A 655 -6.18 -16.39 -41.01
CA PRO A 655 -6.81 -15.38 -41.87
C PRO A 655 -7.79 -14.46 -41.15
N ARG A 656 -8.46 -14.96 -40.10
CA ARG A 656 -9.40 -14.16 -39.30
C ARG A 656 -8.64 -13.10 -38.51
N ARG A 657 -7.56 -13.47 -37.84
CA ARG A 657 -6.73 -12.53 -37.04
C ARG A 657 -6.04 -11.53 -37.94
N ILE A 658 -5.55 -11.96 -39.11
CA ILE A 658 -4.95 -11.09 -40.14
C ILE A 658 -5.98 -10.04 -40.59
N ALA A 659 -7.20 -10.44 -40.94
CA ALA A 659 -8.27 -9.54 -41.35
C ALA A 659 -8.62 -8.54 -40.23
N GLN A 660 -8.70 -9.00 -38.98
CA GLN A 660 -8.95 -8.14 -37.82
C GLN A 660 -7.83 -7.13 -37.62
N MET A 661 -6.56 -7.51 -37.77
CA MET A 661 -5.41 -6.61 -37.63
C MET A 661 -5.41 -5.57 -38.76
N HIS A 662 -5.68 -5.96 -40.01
CA HIS A 662 -5.86 -5.05 -41.12
C HIS A 662 -6.99 -4.07 -40.87
N TYR A 663 -8.14 -4.53 -40.39
CA TYR A 663 -9.26 -3.67 -40.03
C TYR A 663 -8.88 -2.66 -38.94
N ALA A 664 -8.27 -3.12 -37.86
CA ALA A 664 -7.89 -2.28 -36.73
C ALA A 664 -6.84 -1.23 -37.09
N SER A 665 -5.91 -1.54 -38.01
CA SER A 665 -4.85 -0.62 -38.42
C SER A 665 -5.32 0.47 -39.41
N ARG A 666 -6.38 0.23 -40.19
CA ARG A 666 -6.85 1.17 -41.24
C ARG A 666 -7.36 2.50 -40.71
N PHE A 667 -7.83 2.59 -39.48
CA PHE A 667 -8.55 3.74 -38.94
C PHE A 667 -7.78 4.50 -37.84
N THR A 668 -6.46 4.43 -37.86
CA THR A 668 -5.65 4.98 -36.78
C THR A 668 -5.60 6.52 -36.73
N ARG A 669 -5.84 7.23 -37.88
CA ARG A 669 -5.90 8.71 -37.90
C ARG A 669 -6.52 9.25 -39.18
N THR A 670 -7.19 10.41 -39.07
CA THR A 670 -7.73 11.18 -40.22
C THR A 670 -6.62 11.93 -40.99
N ASP A 671 -5.45 12.15 -40.36
CA ASP A 671 -4.32 12.87 -40.98
C ASP A 671 -3.00 12.20 -40.53
N PRO A 672 -2.57 11.09 -41.17
CA PRO A 672 -1.40 10.35 -40.77
C PRO A 672 -0.11 11.09 -41.12
N THR A 673 0.84 11.12 -40.18
CA THR A 673 2.22 11.57 -40.48
C THR A 673 2.88 10.61 -41.48
N ASP A 674 3.89 11.07 -42.22
CA ASP A 674 4.67 10.24 -43.15
C ASP A 674 5.26 8.99 -42.45
N ALA A 675 5.71 9.15 -41.20
CA ALA A 675 6.26 8.07 -40.41
C ALA A 675 5.18 7.03 -40.03
N LEU A 676 3.97 7.45 -39.67
CA LEU A 676 2.85 6.54 -39.39
C LEU A 676 2.44 5.81 -40.65
N THR A 677 2.37 6.49 -41.77
CA THR A 677 2.03 5.90 -43.07
C THR A 677 3.07 4.83 -43.47
N ALA A 678 4.36 5.09 -43.26
CA ALA A 678 5.43 4.13 -43.49
C ALA A 678 5.29 2.89 -42.58
N THR A 679 5.02 3.08 -41.29
CA THR A 679 4.82 1.99 -40.31
C THR A 679 3.59 1.13 -40.65
N LEU A 680 2.48 1.78 -41.02
CA LEU A 680 1.27 1.07 -41.46
C LEU A 680 1.49 0.26 -42.75
N ARG A 681 2.24 0.82 -43.72
CA ARG A 681 2.61 0.11 -44.93
C ARG A 681 3.49 -1.09 -44.62
N GLN A 682 4.47 -0.93 -43.75
CA GLN A 682 5.34 -2.02 -43.29
C GLN A 682 4.50 -3.14 -42.63
N LEU A 683 3.60 -2.79 -41.70
CA LEU A 683 2.71 -3.75 -41.06
C LEU A 683 1.86 -4.48 -42.11
N SER A 684 1.26 -3.76 -43.06
CA SER A 684 0.45 -4.39 -44.12
C SER A 684 1.25 -5.38 -44.96
N ILE A 685 2.45 -5.01 -45.43
CA ILE A 685 3.32 -5.89 -46.20
C ILE A 685 3.63 -7.16 -45.40
N ARG A 686 4.02 -7.02 -44.13
CA ARG A 686 4.36 -8.16 -43.27
C ARG A 686 3.14 -9.08 -42.98
N LEU A 687 1.94 -8.50 -42.87
CA LEU A 687 0.71 -9.29 -42.73
C LEU A 687 0.37 -10.05 -44.02
N ASP A 688 0.55 -9.42 -45.19
CA ASP A 688 0.35 -10.07 -46.48
C ASP A 688 1.35 -11.22 -46.73
N GLU A 689 2.60 -11.11 -46.24
CA GLU A 689 3.62 -12.16 -46.30
C GLU A 689 3.27 -13.42 -45.50
N VAL A 690 2.51 -13.29 -44.40
CA VAL A 690 2.11 -14.41 -43.54
C VAL A 690 0.71 -14.89 -43.81
N ASP A 691 -0.03 -14.23 -44.71
CA ASP A 691 -1.40 -14.60 -45.08
C ASP A 691 -1.39 -15.85 -46.00
N PRO A 692 -1.95 -16.99 -45.56
CA PRO A 692 -1.95 -18.22 -46.34
C PRO A 692 -2.81 -18.11 -47.62
N VAL A 693 -3.58 -17.03 -47.78
CA VAL A 693 -4.42 -16.80 -48.99
C VAL A 693 -3.59 -16.13 -50.09
N TRP A 694 -2.55 -15.39 -49.74
CA TRP A 694 -1.71 -14.63 -50.68
C TRP A 694 -0.28 -15.19 -50.78
N GLY A 695 0.16 -16.08 -49.87
CA GLY A 695 1.44 -16.76 -49.85
C GLY A 695 1.40 -18.12 -50.55
#